data_7b83310e3a27347b6e635fe57dd6880e
#
_entry.id   7b83310e3a27347b6e635fe57dd6880e
#
_cell.length_a   1.000
_cell.length_b   1.000
_cell.length_c   1.000
_cell.angle_alpha   90.00
_cell.angle_beta   90.00
_cell.angle_gamma   90.00
#
_symmetry.space_group_name_H-M   'P 1'
#
loop_
_entity.id
_entity.type
_entity.pdbx_description
1 polymer ?
#
loop_
_entity_poly.entity_id
_entity_poly.type
_entity_poly.pdbx_seq_one_letter_code
_entity_poly.pdbx_strand_id
1 'polypeptide(L)'
;MNAEKYTQKTLDAVKTAQSMAQENGNQYLTPEHLLYALVDQDGGLIASLFGKMGVDCDGLLSELDTLIRHLPKVSGGSGEVYASPETGKILNLAEKTAEKLHDDYISVEHLMLAIFSEGTSDVKQLLQSHGITRSRFTDELSKVKTAPVTSDNPEETYDALKKYGTDLVERARSKELDPVIGRDAEIRNVIRILSRKTKNNPVLIGEPGVGKTAIAEGLAQRIVRGDVPEGLKDRTIFSLDMGALIAGAKYRGEFEERLKAVLNEVKKSEGKIILFIDELHTIVGAGKTEGSMDAGNLLKPLLARGELHCIGATTLDEYRQYIEKDAALERRFQPVQVDEPTVEDTISILRGLKERYEIYHGVRIHDNALVAAATLSARYITDRFLPDKAIDLVDEACAMIRTEIDSMPAELDDLRRKIMQQEIEEMALKKEDDQLSRDRLEELKKELADEKEQFNAMKSRWEAEKNGVESVKKLKSEIEQMHGDIERAQANLEYEKAAKLKYSDLPALEKQLKDAEAAAEKHNSDNSMVHDTVTENEIADIVGKWTGIPVSRLMEGEREKLLRLDEIIHKRVVGQDEAVRLVTEAIQRSRAGTADPNRPIGSFLFLGPTGVGKTELAKSLADCLFDDEHNLVRIDMTEYMEKFSVSRLIGAPPGYVGYDEGGQLTEAVRRKPYSVVLFDEVEKAHPDVFNILLQILDDGRITDSQGRTVDFKNTIIILTSNLGSAELLDGIQPDGSIAESARNAVMGELRRAFRPEFLNRLDEIILFKPLTKENLNGIIEILMQGLRKRMADKTLKLDVTDAAKSLIIERGFDPIYGARPLKRYLQSAAETLIAKEILRGDLPAGSTLVLDAENGELTCRKK
;
A
#
# COMPACT_ATOMS: atom_id res chain seq x y z
N MET A 1 28.99 -36.13 31.87
CA MET A 1 28.31 -35.79 30.64
C MET A 1 29.12 -34.69 29.96
N ASN A 2 29.67 -34.88 28.77
CA ASN A 2 30.37 -33.82 28.04
C ASN A 2 29.29 -33.07 27.22
N ALA A 3 28.82 -31.91 27.73
CA ALA A 3 27.70 -31.14 27.13
C ALA A 3 27.96 -30.73 25.67
N GLU A 4 29.21 -30.61 25.28
CA GLU A 4 29.61 -30.23 23.92
C GLU A 4 29.25 -31.26 22.83
N LYS A 5 29.01 -32.51 23.22
CA LYS A 5 28.62 -33.60 22.31
C LYS A 5 27.10 -33.75 22.12
N TYR A 6 26.28 -32.99 22.81
CA TYR A 6 24.84 -33.11 22.76
C TYR A 6 24.21 -31.95 21.98
N THR A 7 23.17 -32.27 21.20
CA THR A 7 22.38 -31.21 20.53
C THR A 7 21.64 -30.34 21.55
N GLN A 8 21.34 -29.10 21.19
CA GLN A 8 20.66 -28.14 22.08
C GLN A 8 19.33 -28.72 22.56
N LYS A 9 18.51 -29.29 21.70
CA LYS A 9 17.23 -29.93 22.02
C LYS A 9 17.41 -31.10 23.02
N THR A 10 18.46 -31.88 22.86
CA THR A 10 18.77 -32.95 23.80
C THR A 10 19.17 -32.42 25.17
N LEU A 11 19.94 -31.33 25.24
CA LEU A 11 20.30 -30.67 26.49
C LEU A 11 19.07 -30.06 27.17
N ASP A 12 18.20 -29.46 26.40
CA ASP A 12 16.96 -28.88 26.92
C ASP A 12 16.00 -29.94 27.44
N ALA A 13 15.85 -31.07 26.74
CA ALA A 13 15.04 -32.19 27.23
C ALA A 13 15.59 -32.73 28.55
N VAL A 14 16.91 -32.91 28.68
CA VAL A 14 17.53 -33.34 29.93
C VAL A 14 17.35 -32.34 31.07
N LYS A 15 17.47 -31.03 30.80
CA LYS A 15 17.21 -29.96 31.80
C LYS A 15 15.75 -29.95 32.24
N THR A 16 14.81 -30.01 31.28
CA THR A 16 13.37 -30.10 31.60
C THR A 16 13.05 -31.32 32.45
N ALA A 17 13.56 -32.47 32.09
CA ALA A 17 13.42 -33.69 32.85
C ALA A 17 14.00 -33.57 34.29
N GLN A 18 15.13 -32.88 34.44
CA GLN A 18 15.75 -32.61 35.75
C GLN A 18 14.92 -31.62 36.57
N SER A 19 14.41 -30.56 35.98
CA SER A 19 13.52 -29.61 36.65
C SER A 19 12.23 -30.29 37.12
N MET A 20 11.65 -31.13 36.26
CA MET A 20 10.44 -31.91 36.58
C MET A 20 10.65 -32.87 37.75
N ALA A 21 11.80 -33.57 37.75
CA ALA A 21 12.15 -34.44 38.87
C ALA A 21 12.31 -33.65 40.19
N GLN A 22 12.89 -32.44 40.11
CA GLN A 22 13.06 -31.56 41.27
C GLN A 22 11.71 -31.06 41.80
N GLU A 23 10.82 -30.60 40.89
CA GLU A 23 9.49 -30.12 41.27
C GLU A 23 8.63 -31.19 41.90
N ASN A 24 8.71 -32.44 41.41
CA ASN A 24 7.99 -33.58 41.99
C ASN A 24 8.62 -34.15 43.27
N GLY A 25 9.78 -33.64 43.68
CA GLY A 25 10.50 -34.09 44.87
C GLY A 25 11.17 -35.48 44.70
N ASN A 26 11.49 -35.86 43.47
CA ASN A 26 12.19 -37.11 43.16
C ASN A 26 13.72 -36.91 43.26
N GLN A 27 14.40 -37.80 43.93
CA GLN A 27 15.86 -37.77 44.11
C GLN A 27 16.62 -38.18 42.82
N TYR A 28 15.96 -38.97 42.00
CA TYR A 28 16.59 -39.51 40.79
C TYR A 28 15.87 -39.05 39.53
N LEU A 29 16.66 -38.66 38.51
CA LEU A 29 16.21 -38.50 37.15
C LEU A 29 16.02 -39.88 36.53
N THR A 30 14.79 -40.25 36.25
CA THR A 30 14.44 -41.60 35.72
C THR A 30 14.09 -41.54 34.22
N PRO A 31 13.98 -42.67 33.54
CA PRO A 31 13.59 -42.73 32.12
C PRO A 31 12.21 -42.12 31.85
N GLU A 32 11.29 -42.19 32.81
CA GLU A 32 9.94 -41.58 32.74
C GLU A 32 10.02 -40.06 32.55
N HIS A 33 10.84 -39.37 33.38
CA HIS A 33 11.06 -37.94 33.26
C HIS A 33 11.69 -37.58 31.89
N LEU A 34 12.65 -38.42 31.44
CA LEU A 34 13.33 -38.16 30.18
C LEU A 34 12.38 -38.37 28.99
N LEU A 35 11.54 -39.39 29.00
CA LEU A 35 10.57 -39.65 27.95
C LEU A 35 9.51 -38.55 27.93
N TYR A 36 9.01 -38.12 29.08
CA TYR A 36 8.08 -36.99 29.19
C TYR A 36 8.66 -35.73 28.51
N ALA A 37 9.86 -35.33 28.91
CA ALA A 37 10.52 -34.14 28.37
C ALA A 37 10.80 -34.23 26.86
N LEU A 38 11.05 -35.43 26.32
CA LEU A 38 11.24 -35.65 24.89
C LEU A 38 9.93 -35.52 24.11
N VAL A 39 8.81 -35.93 24.68
CA VAL A 39 7.48 -35.85 24.02
C VAL A 39 6.84 -34.47 24.16
N ASP A 40 7.01 -33.81 25.31
CA ASP A 40 6.46 -32.47 25.61
C ASP A 40 7.25 -31.32 24.98
N GLN A 41 8.30 -31.61 24.22
CA GLN A 41 9.15 -30.59 23.65
C GLN A 41 8.49 -29.86 22.47
N ASP A 42 8.34 -28.54 22.56
CA ASP A 42 7.76 -27.70 21.51
C ASP A 42 8.52 -27.85 20.19
N GLY A 43 7.80 -28.27 19.14
CA GLY A 43 8.39 -28.55 17.81
C GLY A 43 9.43 -29.67 17.86
N GLY A 44 9.36 -30.60 18.82
CA GLY A 44 10.29 -31.69 18.98
C GLY A 44 10.08 -32.81 17.95
N LEU A 45 11.19 -33.43 17.53
CA LEU A 45 11.18 -34.53 16.58
C LEU A 45 10.35 -35.72 17.08
N ILE A 46 10.43 -36.03 18.37
CA ILE A 46 9.78 -37.23 18.94
C ILE A 46 8.25 -37.10 18.88
N ALA A 47 7.70 -35.95 19.30
CA ALA A 47 6.27 -35.68 19.19
C ALA A 47 5.78 -35.73 17.72
N SER A 48 6.56 -35.15 16.80
CA SER A 48 6.25 -35.18 15.37
C SER A 48 6.22 -36.60 14.80
N LEU A 49 7.19 -37.44 15.16
CA LEU A 49 7.22 -38.84 14.73
C LEU A 49 6.07 -39.65 15.30
N PHE A 50 5.71 -39.43 16.57
CA PHE A 50 4.57 -40.08 17.23
C PHE A 50 3.24 -39.66 16.57
N GLY A 51 3.08 -38.39 16.22
CA GLY A 51 1.94 -37.90 15.47
C GLY A 51 1.81 -38.60 14.09
N LYS A 52 2.93 -38.74 13.33
CA LYS A 52 2.97 -39.48 12.07
C LYS A 52 2.64 -40.97 12.23
N MET A 53 2.93 -41.52 13.41
CA MET A 53 2.55 -42.91 13.75
C MET A 53 1.08 -43.04 14.18
N GLY A 54 0.34 -41.93 14.30
CA GLY A 54 -1.05 -41.90 14.74
C GLY A 54 -1.23 -42.10 16.26
N VAL A 55 -0.23 -41.72 17.05
CA VAL A 55 -0.24 -41.83 18.52
C VAL A 55 -0.86 -40.57 19.12
N ASP A 56 -1.73 -40.74 20.10
CA ASP A 56 -2.23 -39.63 20.95
C ASP A 56 -1.15 -39.23 21.96
N CYS A 57 -0.44 -38.14 21.65
CA CYS A 57 0.65 -37.62 22.50
C CYS A 57 0.10 -37.07 23.85
N ASP A 58 -1.07 -36.46 23.87
CA ASP A 58 -1.68 -35.90 25.09
C ASP A 58 -2.07 -37.01 26.05
N GLY A 59 -2.65 -38.10 25.56
CA GLY A 59 -2.93 -39.31 26.31
C GLY A 59 -1.66 -39.93 26.90
N LEU A 60 -0.60 -40.03 26.08
CA LEU A 60 0.70 -40.56 26.51
C LEU A 60 1.34 -39.71 27.61
N LEU A 61 1.33 -38.39 27.48
CA LEU A 61 1.86 -37.44 28.48
C LEU A 61 1.09 -37.54 29.80
N SER A 62 -0.25 -37.68 29.76
CA SER A 62 -1.08 -37.86 30.97
C SER A 62 -0.76 -39.14 31.72
N GLU A 63 -0.53 -40.26 31.01
CA GLU A 63 -0.14 -41.51 31.62
C GLU A 63 1.28 -41.45 32.17
N LEU A 64 2.23 -40.78 31.49
CA LEU A 64 3.57 -40.54 31.99
C LEU A 64 3.56 -39.68 33.26
N ASP A 65 2.78 -38.63 33.30
CA ASP A 65 2.63 -37.80 34.51
C ASP A 65 2.13 -38.63 35.71
N THR A 66 1.19 -39.54 35.44
CA THR A 66 0.70 -40.45 36.49
C THR A 66 1.81 -41.40 36.98
N LEU A 67 2.62 -41.98 36.13
CA LEU A 67 3.78 -42.80 36.50
C LEU A 67 4.80 -42.00 37.31
N ILE A 68 5.11 -40.77 36.90
CA ILE A 68 6.09 -39.89 37.58
C ILE A 68 5.59 -39.52 38.99
N ARG A 69 4.30 -39.26 39.16
CA ARG A 69 3.71 -38.98 40.50
C ARG A 69 3.81 -40.14 41.47
N HIS A 70 3.87 -41.36 40.97
CA HIS A 70 4.01 -42.57 41.78
C HIS A 70 5.46 -42.89 42.18
N LEU A 71 6.45 -42.21 41.59
CA LEU A 71 7.85 -42.39 41.94
C LEU A 71 8.15 -41.96 43.41
N PRO A 72 9.16 -42.60 44.05
CA PRO A 72 9.53 -42.27 45.43
C PRO A 72 9.90 -40.81 45.60
N LYS A 73 9.28 -40.13 46.59
CA LYS A 73 9.54 -38.73 46.94
C LYS A 73 10.38 -38.63 48.19
N VAL A 74 11.33 -37.70 48.20
CA VAL A 74 12.20 -37.45 49.35
C VAL A 74 11.89 -36.08 49.92
N SER A 75 11.48 -36.04 51.20
CA SER A 75 11.24 -34.82 51.96
C SER A 75 12.51 -34.41 52.70
N GLY A 76 13.13 -33.26 52.39
CA GLY A 76 14.25 -32.70 53.14
C GLY A 76 15.67 -32.94 52.58
N GLY A 77 15.80 -33.27 51.29
CA GLY A 77 17.11 -33.43 50.62
C GLY A 77 17.72 -32.09 50.19
N SER A 78 19.00 -32.12 49.77
CA SER A 78 19.78 -30.96 49.29
C SER A 78 19.32 -30.32 47.97
N GLY A 79 18.19 -30.79 47.39
CA GLY A 79 17.68 -30.28 46.11
C GLY A 79 18.46 -30.78 44.87
N GLU A 80 19.51 -31.56 45.04
CA GLU A 80 20.26 -32.14 43.93
C GLU A 80 19.60 -33.40 43.41
N VAL A 81 19.35 -33.44 42.08
CA VAL A 81 18.81 -34.61 41.39
C VAL A 81 19.93 -35.38 40.73
N TYR A 82 20.04 -36.68 40.98
CA TYR A 82 21.03 -37.57 40.42
C TYR A 82 20.43 -38.45 39.32
N ALA A 83 21.21 -38.77 38.27
CA ALA A 83 20.77 -39.72 37.25
C ALA A 83 20.56 -41.11 37.86
N SER A 84 19.42 -41.76 37.58
CA SER A 84 19.23 -43.15 37.93
C SER A 84 20.20 -44.07 37.19
N PRO A 85 20.47 -45.27 37.68
CA PRO A 85 21.30 -46.23 36.97
C PRO A 85 20.81 -46.53 35.54
N GLU A 86 19.48 -46.57 35.37
CA GLU A 86 18.83 -46.79 34.08
C GLU A 86 19.06 -45.57 33.16
N THR A 87 18.86 -44.38 33.64
CA THR A 87 19.13 -43.14 32.90
C THR A 87 20.62 -43.04 32.50
N GLY A 88 21.51 -43.43 33.42
CA GLY A 88 22.96 -43.52 33.08
C GLY A 88 23.27 -44.49 31.96
N LYS A 89 22.60 -45.66 31.93
CA LYS A 89 22.71 -46.61 30.82
C LYS A 89 22.17 -46.03 29.49
N ILE A 90 21.00 -45.33 29.56
CA ILE A 90 20.39 -44.71 28.38
C ILE A 90 21.36 -43.67 27.75
N LEU A 91 21.93 -42.80 28.56
CA LEU A 91 22.89 -41.80 28.08
C LEU A 91 24.14 -42.43 27.43
N ASN A 92 24.69 -43.46 28.05
CA ASN A 92 25.86 -44.20 27.49
C ASN A 92 25.49 -44.97 26.23
N LEU A 93 24.26 -45.51 26.12
CA LEU A 93 23.83 -46.23 24.92
C LEU A 93 23.49 -45.23 23.80
N ALA A 94 22.97 -44.07 24.13
CA ALA A 94 22.75 -43.02 23.13
C ALA A 94 24.07 -42.54 22.47
N GLU A 95 25.15 -42.36 23.26
CA GLU A 95 26.48 -42.04 22.73
C GLU A 95 26.98 -43.13 21.78
N LYS A 96 26.89 -44.41 22.18
CA LYS A 96 27.29 -45.56 21.30
C LYS A 96 26.42 -45.67 20.05
N THR A 97 25.15 -45.27 20.13
CA THR A 97 24.21 -45.28 18.99
C THR A 97 24.56 -44.19 18.00
N ALA A 98 24.92 -42.99 18.49
CA ALA A 98 25.40 -41.91 17.64
C ALA A 98 26.68 -42.29 16.90
N GLU A 99 27.66 -42.89 17.59
CA GLU A 99 28.89 -43.40 16.97
C GLU A 99 28.63 -44.44 15.87
N LYS A 100 27.66 -45.36 16.10
CA LYS A 100 27.28 -46.38 15.10
C LYS A 100 26.61 -45.77 13.85
N LEU A 101 25.88 -44.68 14.02
CA LEU A 101 25.22 -43.99 12.95
C LEU A 101 26.11 -42.94 12.24
N HIS A 102 27.38 -42.82 12.72
CA HIS A 102 28.35 -41.83 12.26
C HIS A 102 27.88 -40.38 12.44
N ASP A 103 27.17 -40.11 13.55
CA ASP A 103 26.68 -38.81 13.96
C ASP A 103 27.71 -38.14 14.91
N ASP A 104 28.02 -36.88 14.67
CA ASP A 104 28.98 -36.13 15.49
C ASP A 104 28.37 -35.68 16.82
N TYR A 105 27.04 -35.51 16.88
CA TYR A 105 26.30 -35.10 18.05
C TYR A 105 25.25 -36.14 18.47
N ILE A 106 24.98 -36.16 19.78
CA ILE A 106 23.96 -37.02 20.37
C ILE A 106 22.64 -36.19 20.37
N SER A 107 21.67 -36.61 19.58
CA SER A 107 20.38 -35.98 19.37
C SER A 107 19.23 -36.74 20.07
N VAL A 108 18.03 -36.16 20.07
CA VAL A 108 16.86 -36.72 20.77
C VAL A 108 16.46 -38.12 20.30
N GLU A 109 16.67 -38.45 19.01
CA GLU A 109 16.39 -39.76 18.48
C GLU A 109 17.33 -40.82 19.06
N HIS A 110 18.60 -40.49 19.37
CA HIS A 110 19.53 -41.44 20.01
C HIS A 110 19.08 -41.74 21.43
N LEU A 111 18.58 -40.75 22.16
CA LEU A 111 17.95 -40.96 23.49
C LEU A 111 16.74 -41.87 23.39
N MET A 112 15.85 -41.59 22.41
CA MET A 112 14.65 -42.43 22.23
C MET A 112 14.99 -43.86 21.87
N LEU A 113 15.96 -44.10 20.97
CA LEU A 113 16.44 -45.42 20.63
C LEU A 113 17.07 -46.16 21.82
N ALA A 114 17.72 -45.44 22.71
CA ALA A 114 18.25 -45.96 23.95
C ALA A 114 17.17 -46.28 24.99
N ILE A 115 16.09 -45.46 25.07
CA ILE A 115 14.95 -45.72 25.93
C ILE A 115 14.21 -46.99 25.53
N PHE A 116 14.04 -47.30 24.26
CA PHE A 116 13.48 -48.61 23.83
C PHE A 116 14.27 -49.80 24.34
N SER A 117 15.57 -49.66 24.53
CA SER A 117 16.46 -50.75 24.93
C SER A 117 16.61 -50.85 26.45
N GLU A 118 16.95 -49.73 27.09
CA GLU A 118 17.35 -49.68 28.52
C GLU A 118 16.30 -48.96 29.42
N GLY A 119 15.14 -48.54 28.88
CA GLY A 119 14.02 -47.99 29.69
C GLY A 119 13.47 -48.97 30.70
N THR A 120 12.78 -48.43 31.73
CA THR A 120 12.11 -49.22 32.77
C THR A 120 11.05 -50.17 32.17
N SER A 121 10.62 -51.18 32.90
CA SER A 121 9.50 -52.03 32.53
C SER A 121 8.23 -51.26 32.24
N ASP A 122 7.95 -50.26 33.06
CA ASP A 122 6.74 -49.43 33.00
C ASP A 122 6.74 -48.52 31.75
N VAL A 123 7.87 -47.88 31.40
CA VAL A 123 8.08 -47.12 30.19
C VAL A 123 7.91 -48.01 28.95
N LYS A 124 8.51 -49.24 28.95
CA LYS A 124 8.37 -50.15 27.83
C LYS A 124 6.96 -50.65 27.61
N GLN A 125 6.26 -50.94 28.70
CA GLN A 125 4.86 -51.36 28.63
C GLN A 125 3.95 -50.24 28.17
N LEU A 126 4.19 -49.01 28.64
CA LEU A 126 3.47 -47.81 28.19
C LEU A 126 3.67 -47.55 26.68
N LEU A 127 4.89 -47.60 26.19
CA LEU A 127 5.16 -47.45 24.76
C LEU A 127 4.47 -48.52 23.92
N GLN A 128 4.42 -49.79 24.42
CA GLN A 128 3.74 -50.89 23.73
C GLN A 128 2.21 -50.73 23.74
N SER A 129 1.60 -50.25 24.81
CA SER A 129 0.14 -50.00 24.89
C SER A 129 -0.34 -48.95 23.89
N HIS A 130 0.50 -47.94 23.61
CA HIS A 130 0.26 -46.93 22.59
C HIS A 130 0.72 -47.35 21.17
N GLY A 131 1.12 -48.61 20.98
CA GLY A 131 1.55 -49.14 19.69
C GLY A 131 2.89 -48.59 19.18
N ILE A 132 3.68 -48.00 20.09
CA ILE A 132 5.01 -47.42 19.78
C ILE A 132 6.05 -48.54 19.93
N THR A 133 6.51 -48.99 18.78
CA THR A 133 7.58 -50.05 18.76
C THR A 133 8.84 -49.46 18.14
N ARG A 134 9.98 -50.03 18.54
CA ARG A 134 11.29 -49.61 17.99
C ARG A 134 11.33 -49.68 16.47
N SER A 135 10.73 -50.73 15.86
CA SER A 135 10.69 -50.90 14.40
C SER A 135 9.92 -49.77 13.74
N ARG A 136 8.66 -49.51 14.17
CA ARG A 136 7.85 -48.46 13.61
C ARG A 136 8.52 -47.07 13.78
N PHE A 137 9.12 -46.84 14.95
CA PHE A 137 9.86 -45.58 15.17
C PHE A 137 11.05 -45.44 14.23
N THR A 138 11.84 -46.51 14.06
CA THR A 138 13.01 -46.51 13.15
C THR A 138 12.61 -46.34 11.69
N ASP A 139 11.47 -46.92 11.28
CA ASP A 139 10.93 -46.78 9.93
C ASP A 139 10.51 -45.34 9.66
N GLU A 140 9.79 -44.69 10.59
CA GLU A 140 9.39 -43.29 10.43
C GLU A 140 10.62 -42.36 10.56
N LEU A 141 11.53 -42.59 11.48
CA LEU A 141 12.77 -41.84 11.61
C LEU A 141 13.60 -41.88 10.30
N SER A 142 13.69 -43.05 9.63
CA SER A 142 14.42 -43.16 8.38
C SER A 142 13.84 -42.35 7.22
N LYS A 143 12.56 -42.03 7.27
CA LYS A 143 11.91 -41.15 6.27
C LYS A 143 12.26 -39.66 6.51
N VAL A 144 12.51 -39.27 7.76
CA VAL A 144 12.79 -37.89 8.17
C VAL A 144 14.29 -37.61 8.27
N LYS A 145 15.06 -38.52 8.86
CA LYS A 145 16.53 -38.38 9.00
C LYS A 145 17.24 -38.71 7.69
N THR A 146 17.63 -37.72 6.97
CA THR A 146 18.19 -37.82 5.63
C THR A 146 19.73 -37.72 5.57
N ALA A 147 20.38 -37.26 6.66
CA ALA A 147 21.81 -37.06 6.76
C ALA A 147 22.32 -37.34 8.18
N PRO A 148 23.62 -37.55 8.38
CA PRO A 148 24.23 -37.61 9.71
C PRO A 148 24.07 -36.27 10.44
N VAL A 149 24.01 -36.36 11.79
CA VAL A 149 23.89 -35.18 12.67
C VAL A 149 25.28 -34.54 12.82
N THR A 150 25.55 -33.50 12.07
CA THR A 150 26.85 -32.80 12.05
C THR A 150 26.79 -31.42 12.73
N SER A 151 25.59 -30.96 13.15
CA SER A 151 25.40 -29.70 13.87
C SER A 151 24.76 -29.93 15.25
N ASP A 152 24.82 -28.91 16.09
CA ASP A 152 24.21 -28.91 17.42
C ASP A 152 22.69 -28.66 17.39
N ASN A 153 22.09 -28.30 16.21
CA ASN A 153 20.68 -28.14 16.00
C ASN A 153 20.14 -28.85 14.73
N PRO A 154 20.21 -30.21 14.68
CA PRO A 154 19.88 -31.01 13.47
C PRO A 154 18.38 -30.96 13.12
N GLU A 155 17.52 -30.70 14.08
CA GLU A 155 16.08 -30.70 13.87
C GLU A 155 15.59 -29.56 12.96
N GLU A 156 16.39 -28.51 12.78
CA GLU A 156 16.09 -27.46 11.80
C GLU A 156 16.19 -27.95 10.35
N THR A 157 16.92 -29.03 10.12
CA THR A 157 17.09 -29.60 8.77
C THR A 157 16.07 -30.69 8.44
N TYR A 158 15.26 -31.13 9.41
CA TYR A 158 14.24 -32.16 9.19
C TYR A 158 12.95 -31.53 8.66
N ASP A 159 12.31 -32.16 7.68
CA ASP A 159 11.12 -31.66 6.99
C ASP A 159 11.31 -30.20 6.47
N ALA A 160 12.54 -29.89 5.95
CA ALA A 160 12.93 -28.52 5.61
C ALA A 160 11.99 -27.87 4.60
N LEU A 161 11.45 -28.62 3.65
CA LEU A 161 10.47 -28.10 2.70
C LEU A 161 9.20 -27.58 3.39
N LYS A 162 8.65 -28.30 4.36
CA LYS A 162 7.45 -27.85 5.09
C LYS A 162 7.69 -26.67 6.02
N LYS A 163 8.93 -26.56 6.54
CA LYS A 163 9.30 -25.44 7.43
C LYS A 163 9.59 -24.14 6.68
N TYR A 164 10.21 -24.24 5.52
CA TYR A 164 10.76 -23.10 4.78
C TYR A 164 10.08 -22.86 3.45
N GLY A 165 8.90 -23.45 3.24
CA GLY A 165 8.16 -23.21 2.01
C GLY A 165 6.74 -23.72 2.06
N THR A 166 6.01 -23.43 0.99
CA THR A 166 4.58 -23.74 0.85
C THR A 166 4.35 -24.50 -0.46
N ASP A 167 3.62 -25.61 -0.42
CA ASP A 167 3.20 -26.35 -1.61
C ASP A 167 2.02 -25.63 -2.28
N LEU A 168 2.27 -24.98 -3.42
CA LEU A 168 1.24 -24.27 -4.18
C LEU A 168 0.21 -25.22 -4.82
N VAL A 169 0.61 -26.46 -5.13
CA VAL A 169 -0.32 -27.46 -5.71
C VAL A 169 -1.30 -27.98 -4.65
N GLU A 170 -0.82 -28.17 -3.41
CA GLU A 170 -1.69 -28.53 -2.28
C GLU A 170 -2.68 -27.39 -1.98
N ARG A 171 -2.20 -26.14 -1.93
CA ARG A 171 -3.05 -24.94 -1.77
C ARG A 171 -4.04 -24.75 -2.92
N ALA A 172 -3.65 -25.11 -4.15
CA ALA A 172 -4.58 -25.12 -5.29
C ALA A 172 -5.67 -26.18 -5.15
N ARG A 173 -5.34 -27.36 -4.58
CA ARG A 173 -6.30 -28.42 -4.28
C ARG A 173 -7.27 -28.03 -3.17
N SER A 174 -6.79 -27.36 -2.13
CA SER A 174 -7.62 -26.84 -1.03
C SER A 174 -8.41 -25.59 -1.41
N LYS A 175 -8.21 -25.03 -2.62
CA LYS A 175 -8.82 -23.78 -3.12
C LYS A 175 -8.47 -22.52 -2.32
N GLU A 176 -7.35 -22.52 -1.67
CA GLU A 176 -6.84 -21.36 -0.96
C GLU A 176 -6.23 -20.30 -1.90
N LEU A 177 -5.87 -20.68 -3.13
CA LEU A 177 -5.30 -19.77 -4.11
C LEU A 177 -6.39 -19.00 -4.87
N ASP A 178 -6.10 -17.74 -5.15
CA ASP A 178 -6.96 -16.89 -5.96
C ASP A 178 -7.02 -17.33 -7.43
N PRO A 179 -8.13 -17.10 -8.12
CA PRO A 179 -8.23 -17.42 -9.55
C PRO A 179 -7.27 -16.54 -10.35
N VAL A 180 -6.41 -17.15 -11.17
CA VAL A 180 -5.47 -16.43 -12.03
C VAL A 180 -6.12 -16.17 -13.40
N ILE A 181 -6.23 -14.89 -13.75
CA ILE A 181 -6.92 -14.40 -14.95
C ILE A 181 -5.93 -13.58 -15.78
N GLY A 182 -6.01 -13.70 -17.10
CA GLY A 182 -5.26 -12.85 -18.05
C GLY A 182 -3.76 -13.19 -18.20
N ARG A 183 -3.26 -14.30 -17.60
CA ARG A 183 -1.86 -14.72 -17.67
C ARG A 183 -1.60 -16.02 -18.43
N ASP A 184 -2.53 -16.38 -19.31
CA ASP A 184 -2.48 -17.65 -20.05
C ASP A 184 -1.27 -17.79 -21.00
N ALA A 185 -0.82 -16.68 -21.58
CA ALA A 185 0.31 -16.68 -22.49
C ALA A 185 1.63 -16.92 -21.74
N GLU A 186 1.81 -16.25 -20.61
CA GLU A 186 2.99 -16.39 -19.76
C GLU A 186 3.06 -17.78 -19.15
N ILE A 187 1.94 -18.30 -18.61
CA ILE A 187 1.88 -19.67 -18.06
C ILE A 187 2.22 -20.70 -19.13
N ARG A 188 1.69 -20.59 -20.34
CA ARG A 188 2.06 -21.47 -21.47
C ARG A 188 3.54 -21.38 -21.83
N ASN A 189 4.11 -20.18 -21.76
CA ASN A 189 5.54 -19.97 -22.00
C ASN A 189 6.39 -20.64 -20.92
N VAL A 190 6.02 -20.48 -19.63
CA VAL A 190 6.64 -21.18 -18.48
C VAL A 190 6.60 -22.69 -18.66
N ILE A 191 5.42 -23.25 -19.01
CA ILE A 191 5.25 -24.69 -19.29
C ILE A 191 6.19 -25.14 -20.40
N ARG A 192 6.27 -24.38 -21.50
CA ARG A 192 7.16 -24.67 -22.64
C ARG A 192 8.62 -24.66 -22.23
N ILE A 193 9.05 -23.72 -21.38
CA ILE A 193 10.44 -23.62 -20.90
C ILE A 193 10.75 -24.79 -19.97
N LEU A 194 9.89 -25.11 -19.00
CA LEU A 194 10.07 -26.24 -18.09
C LEU A 194 10.18 -27.60 -18.83
N SER A 195 9.58 -27.72 -20.01
CA SER A 195 9.64 -28.93 -20.85
C SER A 195 10.89 -29.02 -21.74
N ARG A 196 11.78 -28.03 -21.70
CA ARG A 196 13.02 -28.01 -22.49
C ARG A 196 14.08 -28.94 -21.87
N LYS A 197 15.01 -29.43 -22.72
CA LYS A 197 16.15 -30.23 -22.27
C LYS A 197 17.22 -29.38 -21.59
N THR A 198 17.38 -28.12 -22.02
CA THR A 198 18.39 -27.17 -21.49
C THR A 198 17.74 -25.82 -21.38
N LYS A 199 18.25 -24.92 -20.50
CA LYS A 199 17.63 -23.63 -20.16
C LYS A 199 16.16 -23.81 -19.76
N ASN A 200 15.92 -24.81 -18.93
CA ASN A 200 14.58 -25.21 -18.50
C ASN A 200 14.10 -24.55 -17.19
N ASN A 201 14.78 -23.53 -16.74
CA ASN A 201 14.37 -22.75 -15.58
C ASN A 201 13.88 -21.37 -16.05
N PRO A 202 12.57 -21.10 -16.03
CA PRO A 202 12.04 -19.77 -16.37
C PRO A 202 12.33 -18.76 -15.25
N VAL A 203 12.61 -17.51 -15.63
CA VAL A 203 12.62 -16.35 -14.73
C VAL A 203 11.57 -15.36 -15.19
N LEU A 204 10.62 -15.09 -14.34
CA LEU A 204 9.57 -14.08 -14.53
C LEU A 204 10.16 -12.71 -14.25
N ILE A 205 10.22 -11.87 -15.28
CA ILE A 205 10.81 -10.54 -15.21
C ILE A 205 9.74 -9.49 -15.44
N GLY A 206 9.57 -8.58 -14.51
CA GLY A 206 8.59 -7.49 -14.63
C GLY A 206 8.62 -6.59 -13.41
N GLU A 207 7.92 -5.47 -13.49
CA GLU A 207 7.83 -4.51 -12.42
C GLU A 207 7.15 -5.10 -11.16
N PRO A 208 7.35 -4.51 -9.97
CA PRO A 208 6.63 -4.93 -8.75
C PRO A 208 5.10 -4.81 -8.94
N GLY A 209 4.34 -5.77 -8.42
CA GLY A 209 2.86 -5.70 -8.46
C GLY A 209 2.21 -6.10 -9.78
N VAL A 210 2.97 -6.50 -10.84
CA VAL A 210 2.37 -6.95 -12.12
C VAL A 210 1.82 -8.37 -12.08
N GLY A 211 1.95 -9.11 -10.97
CA GLY A 211 1.39 -10.45 -10.82
C GLY A 211 2.34 -11.59 -11.23
N LYS A 212 3.65 -11.46 -11.00
CA LYS A 212 4.64 -12.52 -11.26
C LYS A 212 4.34 -13.79 -10.46
N THR A 213 4.03 -13.67 -9.18
CA THR A 213 3.71 -14.80 -8.28
C THR A 213 2.44 -15.51 -8.72
N ALA A 214 1.43 -14.78 -9.20
CA ALA A 214 0.19 -15.34 -9.73
C ALA A 214 0.41 -16.31 -10.91
N ILE A 215 1.47 -16.13 -11.71
CA ILE A 215 1.80 -17.05 -12.80
C ILE A 215 2.21 -18.43 -12.25
N ALA A 216 2.96 -18.50 -11.15
CA ALA A 216 3.32 -19.75 -10.50
C ALA A 216 2.09 -20.42 -9.86
N GLU A 217 1.21 -19.65 -9.25
CA GLU A 217 -0.07 -20.11 -8.69
C GLU A 217 -1.00 -20.63 -9.79
N GLY A 218 -1.09 -19.92 -10.92
CA GLY A 218 -1.88 -20.34 -12.08
C GLY A 218 -1.35 -21.64 -12.70
N LEU A 219 -0.03 -21.83 -12.72
CA LEU A 219 0.57 -23.11 -13.14
C LEU A 219 0.17 -24.24 -12.16
N ALA A 220 0.21 -23.98 -10.84
CA ALA A 220 -0.23 -24.96 -9.85
C ALA A 220 -1.71 -25.35 -10.04
N GLN A 221 -2.59 -24.39 -10.31
CA GLN A 221 -4.00 -24.63 -10.61
C GLN A 221 -4.17 -25.48 -11.88
N ARG A 222 -3.38 -25.24 -12.94
CA ARG A 222 -3.40 -26.06 -14.16
C ARG A 222 -2.90 -27.48 -13.93
N ILE A 223 -1.89 -27.67 -13.07
CA ILE A 223 -1.44 -29.00 -12.67
C ILE A 223 -2.57 -29.78 -11.99
N VAL A 224 -3.28 -29.15 -11.06
CA VAL A 224 -4.42 -29.78 -10.37
C VAL A 224 -5.54 -30.16 -11.34
N ARG A 225 -5.83 -29.29 -12.34
CA ARG A 225 -6.84 -29.55 -13.37
C ARG A 225 -6.38 -30.57 -14.43
N GLY A 226 -5.10 -30.93 -14.43
CA GLY A 226 -4.52 -31.82 -15.46
C GLY A 226 -4.29 -31.14 -16.81
N ASP A 227 -4.42 -29.78 -16.89
CA ASP A 227 -4.22 -28.99 -18.11
C ASP A 227 -2.72 -28.63 -18.31
N VAL A 228 -1.88 -29.66 -18.25
CA VAL A 228 -0.44 -29.59 -18.46
C VAL A 228 0.06 -30.83 -19.19
N PRO A 229 1.20 -30.78 -19.88
CA PRO A 229 1.84 -31.95 -20.48
C PRO A 229 2.09 -33.07 -19.45
N GLU A 230 2.10 -34.32 -19.90
CA GLU A 230 2.31 -35.52 -19.06
C GLU A 230 3.49 -35.39 -18.09
N GLY A 231 4.60 -34.82 -18.53
CA GLY A 231 5.79 -34.66 -17.70
C GLY A 231 5.65 -33.67 -16.54
N LEU A 232 4.54 -32.93 -16.45
CA LEU A 232 4.26 -31.95 -15.38
C LEU A 232 3.07 -32.34 -14.50
N LYS A 233 2.26 -33.34 -14.87
CA LYS A 233 1.02 -33.71 -14.14
C LYS A 233 1.27 -34.16 -12.70
N ASP A 234 2.38 -34.88 -12.45
CA ASP A 234 2.74 -35.41 -11.13
C ASP A 234 3.74 -34.53 -10.40
N ARG A 235 3.97 -33.29 -10.85
CA ARG A 235 4.91 -32.38 -10.20
C ARG A 235 4.20 -31.47 -9.21
N THR A 236 4.91 -31.10 -8.15
CA THR A 236 4.50 -30.09 -7.19
C THR A 236 5.34 -28.83 -7.38
N ILE A 237 4.72 -27.67 -7.09
CA ILE A 237 5.42 -26.38 -7.10
C ILE A 237 5.56 -25.93 -5.64
N PHE A 238 6.79 -25.79 -5.21
CA PHE A 238 7.11 -25.40 -3.85
C PHE A 238 7.64 -23.98 -3.80
N SER A 239 6.86 -23.06 -3.19
CA SER A 239 7.27 -21.66 -2.99
C SER A 239 8.20 -21.58 -1.79
N LEU A 240 9.44 -21.13 -2.00
CA LEU A 240 10.44 -20.96 -0.97
C LEU A 240 10.22 -19.66 -0.21
N ASP A 241 10.14 -19.75 1.11
CA ASP A 241 10.04 -18.59 2.01
C ASP A 241 11.45 -18.16 2.46
N MET A 242 11.96 -17.10 1.83
CA MET A 242 13.26 -16.54 2.16
C MET A 242 13.28 -15.91 3.55
N GLY A 243 12.15 -15.34 3.99
CA GLY A 243 12.02 -14.76 5.32
C GLY A 243 12.17 -15.82 6.42
N ALA A 244 11.49 -16.96 6.27
CA ALA A 244 11.59 -18.08 7.19
C ALA A 244 12.99 -18.71 7.24
N LEU A 245 13.69 -18.76 6.10
CA LEU A 245 15.07 -19.26 6.04
C LEU A 245 16.06 -18.37 6.82
N ILE A 246 15.86 -17.06 6.81
CA ILE A 246 16.73 -16.06 7.45
C ILE A 246 16.33 -15.84 8.91
N ALA A 247 15.04 -15.93 9.24
CA ALA A 247 14.53 -15.66 10.57
C ALA A 247 15.20 -16.57 11.62
N GLY A 248 15.74 -15.97 12.68
CA GLY A 248 16.39 -16.67 13.78
C GLY A 248 17.79 -17.22 13.48
N ALA A 249 18.29 -17.15 12.24
CA ALA A 249 19.68 -17.53 11.94
C ALA A 249 20.65 -16.48 12.52
N LYS A 250 21.39 -16.86 13.57
CA LYS A 250 22.37 -15.98 14.23
C LYS A 250 23.67 -15.90 13.46
N TYR A 251 24.00 -16.94 12.71
CA TYR A 251 25.25 -17.09 11.97
C TYR A 251 24.98 -17.47 10.52
N ARG A 252 25.88 -17.06 9.63
CA ARG A 252 25.85 -17.37 8.19
C ARG A 252 25.72 -18.87 7.90
N GLY A 253 26.37 -19.71 8.70
CA GLY A 253 26.37 -21.18 8.53
C GLY A 253 24.95 -21.78 8.68
N GLU A 254 24.14 -21.28 9.58
CA GLU A 254 22.78 -21.78 9.83
C GLU A 254 21.87 -21.60 8.61
N PHE A 255 21.87 -20.42 7.97
CA PHE A 255 21.13 -20.18 6.74
C PHE A 255 21.59 -21.12 5.60
N GLU A 256 22.92 -21.27 5.41
CA GLU A 256 23.46 -22.16 4.39
C GLU A 256 23.06 -23.62 4.63
N GLU A 257 23.01 -24.06 5.88
CA GLU A 257 22.56 -25.42 6.26
C GLU A 257 21.07 -25.62 6.00
N ARG A 258 20.22 -24.68 6.37
CA ARG A 258 18.77 -24.71 6.08
C ARG A 258 18.51 -24.77 4.58
N LEU A 259 19.15 -23.91 3.80
CA LEU A 259 19.02 -23.91 2.34
C LEU A 259 19.54 -25.22 1.73
N LYS A 260 20.68 -25.75 2.20
CA LYS A 260 21.19 -27.07 1.77
C LYS A 260 20.22 -28.20 2.08
N ALA A 261 19.54 -28.15 3.24
CA ALA A 261 18.53 -29.14 3.61
C ALA A 261 17.37 -29.13 2.63
N VAL A 262 16.80 -27.94 2.33
CA VAL A 262 15.73 -27.76 1.32
C VAL A 262 16.18 -28.30 -0.05
N LEU A 263 17.36 -27.90 -0.52
CA LEU A 263 17.88 -28.33 -1.82
C LEU A 263 18.13 -29.84 -1.89
N ASN A 264 18.55 -30.49 -0.80
CA ASN A 264 18.70 -31.91 -0.73
C ASN A 264 17.37 -32.68 -0.79
N GLU A 265 16.32 -32.16 -0.16
CA GLU A 265 14.96 -32.72 -0.28
C GLU A 265 14.43 -32.59 -1.71
N VAL A 266 14.58 -31.41 -2.34
CA VAL A 266 14.21 -31.19 -3.74
C VAL A 266 14.97 -32.16 -4.66
N LYS A 267 16.29 -32.33 -4.46
CA LYS A 267 17.08 -33.26 -5.24
C LYS A 267 16.62 -34.70 -5.10
N LYS A 268 16.26 -35.15 -3.89
CA LYS A 268 15.76 -36.53 -3.63
C LYS A 268 14.41 -36.80 -4.29
N SER A 269 13.62 -35.76 -4.58
CA SER A 269 12.35 -35.88 -5.30
C SER A 269 12.51 -36.29 -6.77
N GLU A 270 13.76 -36.44 -7.28
CA GLU A 270 14.06 -36.81 -8.67
C GLU A 270 13.30 -35.94 -9.72
N GLY A 271 13.21 -34.65 -9.44
CA GLY A 271 12.55 -33.69 -10.33
C GLY A 271 11.04 -33.59 -10.21
N LYS A 272 10.43 -34.25 -9.24
CA LYS A 272 8.98 -34.08 -8.96
C LYS A 272 8.64 -32.73 -8.38
N ILE A 273 9.58 -32.06 -7.71
CA ILE A 273 9.43 -30.75 -7.10
C ILE A 273 10.04 -29.69 -8.00
N ILE A 274 9.24 -28.66 -8.32
CA ILE A 274 9.68 -27.41 -8.96
C ILE A 274 9.75 -26.36 -7.87
N LEU A 275 10.91 -25.76 -7.67
CA LEU A 275 11.09 -24.73 -6.66
C LEU A 275 10.70 -23.37 -7.24
N PHE A 276 9.75 -22.69 -6.63
CA PHE A 276 9.46 -21.29 -6.94
C PHE A 276 10.21 -20.38 -5.98
N ILE A 277 10.98 -19.44 -6.51
CA ILE A 277 11.79 -18.49 -5.74
C ILE A 277 11.35 -17.09 -6.15
N ASP A 278 10.59 -16.46 -5.29
CA ASP A 278 10.31 -15.03 -5.44
C ASP A 278 11.53 -14.22 -5.03
N GLU A 279 11.71 -13.04 -5.60
CA GLU A 279 12.88 -12.20 -5.42
C GLU A 279 14.21 -13.00 -5.60
N LEU A 280 14.35 -13.73 -6.71
CA LEU A 280 15.50 -14.58 -7.00
C LEU A 280 16.86 -13.88 -6.80
N HIS A 281 16.90 -12.56 -6.98
CA HIS A 281 18.07 -11.72 -6.78
C HIS A 281 18.60 -11.76 -5.33
N THR A 282 17.74 -11.99 -4.33
CA THR A 282 18.14 -12.07 -2.91
C THR A 282 19.06 -13.26 -2.65
N ILE A 283 18.87 -14.36 -3.35
CA ILE A 283 19.71 -15.55 -3.24
C ILE A 283 21.01 -15.38 -4.02
N VAL A 284 20.96 -14.71 -5.19
CA VAL A 284 22.08 -14.62 -6.12
C VAL A 284 22.97 -13.41 -5.84
N GLY A 285 22.37 -12.32 -5.33
CA GLY A 285 23.04 -11.03 -5.15
C GLY A 285 23.69 -10.80 -3.79
N ALA A 286 23.39 -11.62 -2.83
CA ALA A 286 23.80 -11.46 -1.43
C ALA A 286 25.32 -11.54 -1.18
N GLY A 287 26.15 -11.76 -2.20
CA GLY A 287 27.60 -12.00 -2.07
C GLY A 287 28.53 -10.82 -2.30
N LYS A 288 28.05 -9.59 -2.54
CA LYS A 288 28.91 -8.48 -2.97
C LYS A 288 29.33 -7.49 -1.88
N THR A 289 28.71 -7.51 -0.72
CA THR A 289 29.14 -6.75 0.46
C THR A 289 29.91 -7.65 1.40
N GLU A 290 31.02 -7.18 1.99
CA GLU A 290 31.79 -7.93 2.99
C GLU A 290 30.85 -8.42 4.11
N GLY A 291 30.63 -9.75 4.17
CA GLY A 291 29.77 -10.40 5.15
C GLY A 291 28.40 -10.87 4.63
N SER A 292 28.03 -10.64 3.36
CA SER A 292 26.75 -11.07 2.82
C SER A 292 26.74 -12.54 2.34
N MET A 293 25.56 -13.17 2.38
CA MET A 293 25.34 -14.60 2.10
C MET A 293 25.40 -14.88 0.59
N ASP A 294 26.30 -15.74 0.12
CA ASP A 294 26.37 -16.17 -1.28
C ASP A 294 25.72 -17.55 -1.47
N ALA A 295 24.39 -17.57 -1.39
CA ALA A 295 23.60 -18.77 -1.64
C ALA A 295 23.59 -19.17 -3.13
N GLY A 296 23.95 -18.27 -4.03
CA GLY A 296 24.06 -18.55 -5.45
C GLY A 296 25.03 -19.69 -5.76
N ASN A 297 26.12 -19.80 -4.99
CA ASN A 297 27.10 -20.89 -5.16
C ASN A 297 26.54 -22.27 -4.81
N LEU A 298 25.48 -22.37 -4.01
CA LEU A 298 24.78 -23.62 -3.70
C LEU A 298 23.83 -24.03 -4.84
N LEU A 299 23.18 -23.08 -5.48
CA LEU A 299 22.24 -23.32 -6.57
C LEU A 299 22.93 -23.65 -7.90
N LYS A 300 24.05 -22.97 -8.23
CA LYS A 300 24.74 -23.09 -9.51
C LYS A 300 25.10 -24.55 -9.89
N PRO A 301 25.67 -25.40 -9.00
CA PRO A 301 25.98 -26.78 -9.34
C PRO A 301 24.75 -27.65 -9.63
N LEU A 302 23.65 -27.44 -8.87
CA LEU A 302 22.40 -28.20 -9.01
C LEU A 302 21.67 -27.84 -10.31
N LEU A 303 21.61 -26.57 -10.64
CA LEU A 303 21.07 -26.05 -11.90
C LEU A 303 21.92 -26.51 -13.09
N ALA A 304 23.27 -26.57 -12.92
CA ALA A 304 24.18 -27.03 -13.96
C ALA A 304 23.99 -28.50 -14.33
N ARG A 305 23.70 -29.32 -13.35
CA ARG A 305 23.49 -30.78 -13.52
C ARG A 305 22.05 -31.12 -13.91
N GLY A 306 21.12 -30.17 -13.88
CA GLY A 306 19.68 -30.42 -14.08
C GLY A 306 19.02 -31.17 -12.92
N GLU A 307 19.67 -31.17 -11.74
CA GLU A 307 19.15 -31.77 -10.51
C GLU A 307 18.09 -30.88 -9.81
N LEU A 308 18.01 -29.61 -10.19
CA LEU A 308 17.06 -28.63 -9.68
C LEU A 308 16.27 -28.03 -10.84
N HIS A 309 14.94 -28.04 -10.72
CA HIS A 309 14.02 -27.27 -11.55
C HIS A 309 13.51 -26.07 -10.74
N CYS A 310 13.62 -24.87 -11.30
CA CYS A 310 13.33 -23.64 -10.61
C CYS A 310 12.54 -22.68 -11.51
N ILE A 311 11.56 -22.00 -10.92
CA ILE A 311 10.90 -20.81 -11.46
C ILE A 311 11.36 -19.64 -10.60
N GLY A 312 12.05 -18.66 -11.17
CA GLY A 312 12.44 -17.45 -10.46
C GLY A 312 11.49 -16.29 -10.79
N ALA A 313 11.36 -15.33 -9.89
CA ALA A 313 10.74 -14.05 -10.15
C ALA A 313 11.66 -12.92 -9.68
N THR A 314 11.74 -11.83 -10.46
CA THR A 314 12.59 -10.66 -10.15
C THR A 314 12.18 -9.46 -11.01
N THR A 315 12.74 -8.29 -10.74
CA THR A 315 12.58 -7.10 -11.62
C THR A 315 13.60 -7.14 -12.78
N LEU A 316 13.38 -6.29 -13.79
CA LEU A 316 14.28 -6.22 -14.94
C LEU A 316 15.69 -5.73 -14.54
N ASP A 317 15.76 -4.74 -13.66
CA ASP A 317 17.05 -4.18 -13.21
C ASP A 317 17.84 -5.15 -12.37
N GLU A 318 17.18 -5.88 -11.46
CA GLU A 318 17.79 -6.92 -10.66
C GLU A 318 18.25 -8.11 -11.50
N TYR A 319 17.44 -8.49 -12.52
CA TYR A 319 17.84 -9.52 -13.47
C TYR A 319 19.14 -9.16 -14.20
N ARG A 320 19.22 -7.93 -14.73
CA ARG A 320 20.44 -7.41 -15.39
C ARG A 320 21.63 -7.32 -14.45
N GLN A 321 21.38 -6.91 -13.20
CA GLN A 321 22.45 -6.70 -12.23
C GLN A 321 23.03 -8.00 -11.68
N TYR A 322 22.19 -9.01 -11.40
CA TYR A 322 22.58 -10.20 -10.64
C TYR A 322 22.61 -11.48 -11.46
N ILE A 323 21.76 -11.64 -12.48
CA ILE A 323 21.63 -12.88 -13.23
C ILE A 323 22.34 -12.81 -14.58
N GLU A 324 22.09 -11.76 -15.35
CA GLU A 324 22.69 -11.58 -16.68
C GLU A 324 24.21 -11.41 -16.65
N LYS A 325 24.75 -10.80 -15.59
CA LYS A 325 26.21 -10.66 -15.40
C LYS A 325 26.91 -11.94 -14.98
N ASP A 326 26.19 -12.96 -14.55
CA ASP A 326 26.72 -14.26 -14.17
C ASP A 326 26.50 -15.27 -15.28
N ALA A 327 27.57 -15.55 -16.05
CA ALA A 327 27.52 -16.45 -17.21
C ALA A 327 27.04 -17.87 -16.90
N ALA A 328 27.15 -18.32 -15.63
CA ALA A 328 26.68 -19.65 -15.21
C ALA A 328 25.15 -19.67 -15.03
N LEU A 329 24.57 -18.58 -14.52
CA LEU A 329 23.12 -18.45 -14.33
C LEU A 329 22.42 -18.08 -15.64
N GLU A 330 22.97 -17.15 -16.42
CA GLU A 330 22.43 -16.74 -17.72
C GLU A 330 22.21 -17.92 -18.67
N ARG A 331 23.12 -18.89 -18.66
CA ARG A 331 23.00 -20.11 -19.49
C ARG A 331 21.96 -21.11 -19.00
N ARG A 332 21.41 -20.92 -17.80
CA ARG A 332 20.46 -21.87 -17.16
C ARG A 332 19.06 -21.31 -17.04
N PHE A 333 18.95 -20.01 -16.89
CA PHE A 333 17.67 -19.33 -16.81
C PHE A 333 17.20 -18.82 -18.19
N GLN A 334 15.90 -18.85 -18.39
CA GLN A 334 15.25 -18.28 -19.57
C GLN A 334 14.27 -17.21 -19.14
N PRO A 335 14.46 -15.94 -19.57
CA PRO A 335 13.58 -14.86 -19.20
C PRO A 335 12.19 -15.03 -19.82
N VAL A 336 11.16 -14.69 -19.02
CA VAL A 336 9.77 -14.56 -19.41
C VAL A 336 9.34 -13.16 -18.98
N GLN A 337 9.10 -12.28 -19.95
CA GLN A 337 8.62 -10.93 -19.71
C GLN A 337 7.19 -10.99 -19.17
N VAL A 338 6.92 -10.25 -18.11
CA VAL A 338 5.61 -10.07 -17.49
C VAL A 338 5.32 -8.59 -17.48
N ASP A 339 4.56 -8.16 -18.48
CA ASP A 339 4.20 -6.77 -18.65
C ASP A 339 3.02 -6.38 -17.74
N GLU A 340 2.87 -5.08 -17.47
CA GLU A 340 1.71 -4.53 -16.80
C GLU A 340 0.45 -4.86 -17.62
N PRO A 341 -0.62 -5.40 -17.00
CA PRO A 341 -1.87 -5.69 -17.71
C PRO A 341 -2.56 -4.40 -18.13
N THR A 342 -3.37 -4.48 -19.18
CA THR A 342 -4.23 -3.37 -19.61
C THR A 342 -5.31 -3.08 -18.55
N VAL A 343 -5.95 -1.90 -18.66
CA VAL A 343 -7.10 -1.56 -17.81
C VAL A 343 -8.23 -2.59 -17.97
N GLU A 344 -8.49 -3.05 -19.18
CA GLU A 344 -9.53 -4.06 -19.50
C GLU A 344 -9.20 -5.42 -18.88
N ASP A 345 -7.94 -5.87 -18.97
CA ASP A 345 -7.48 -7.08 -18.30
C ASP A 345 -7.59 -6.96 -16.78
N THR A 346 -7.24 -5.78 -16.23
CA THR A 346 -7.34 -5.51 -14.80
C THR A 346 -8.79 -5.56 -14.32
N ILE A 347 -9.74 -4.99 -15.05
CA ILE A 347 -11.17 -5.09 -14.73
C ILE A 347 -11.60 -6.57 -14.69
N SER A 348 -11.13 -7.37 -15.63
CA SER A 348 -11.42 -8.80 -15.68
C SER A 348 -10.84 -9.56 -14.48
N ILE A 349 -9.62 -9.20 -14.06
CA ILE A 349 -8.98 -9.73 -12.84
C ILE A 349 -9.79 -9.35 -11.59
N LEU A 350 -10.16 -8.08 -11.45
CA LEU A 350 -10.94 -7.61 -10.31
C LEU A 350 -12.31 -8.28 -10.22
N ARG A 351 -12.98 -8.50 -11.36
CA ARG A 351 -14.24 -9.26 -11.41
C ARG A 351 -14.07 -10.70 -10.94
N GLY A 352 -12.95 -11.33 -11.25
CA GLY A 352 -12.63 -12.67 -10.76
C GLY A 352 -12.33 -12.76 -9.28
N LEU A 353 -11.81 -11.68 -8.70
CA LEU A 353 -11.49 -11.58 -7.27
C LEU A 353 -12.67 -11.08 -6.43
N LYS A 354 -13.65 -10.43 -7.05
CA LYS A 354 -14.79 -9.75 -6.41
C LYS A 354 -15.43 -10.59 -5.30
N GLU A 355 -15.84 -11.81 -5.61
CA GLU A 355 -16.58 -12.67 -4.70
C GLU A 355 -15.79 -12.97 -3.42
N ARG A 356 -14.48 -13.19 -3.53
CA ARG A 356 -13.61 -13.44 -2.39
C ARG A 356 -13.48 -12.23 -1.48
N TYR A 357 -13.33 -11.03 -2.06
CA TYR A 357 -13.27 -9.78 -1.28
C TYR A 357 -14.62 -9.49 -0.60
N GLU A 358 -15.74 -9.72 -1.29
CA GLU A 358 -17.09 -9.60 -0.71
C GLU A 358 -17.28 -10.53 0.50
N ILE A 359 -16.80 -11.77 0.40
CA ILE A 359 -16.91 -12.76 1.50
C ILE A 359 -15.97 -12.41 2.65
N TYR A 360 -14.71 -12.04 2.34
CA TYR A 360 -13.72 -11.71 3.36
C TYR A 360 -14.13 -10.50 4.20
N HIS A 361 -14.52 -9.40 3.56
CA HIS A 361 -14.92 -8.17 4.24
C HIS A 361 -16.38 -8.18 4.69
N GLY A 362 -17.24 -8.94 4.04
CA GLY A 362 -18.68 -8.96 4.30
C GLY A 362 -19.41 -7.74 3.76
N VAL A 363 -18.94 -7.20 2.64
CA VAL A 363 -19.50 -6.03 1.94
C VAL A 363 -19.87 -6.42 0.51
N ARG A 364 -20.67 -5.61 -0.18
CA ARG A 364 -20.97 -5.78 -1.60
C ARG A 364 -20.08 -4.84 -2.42
N ILE A 365 -19.68 -5.28 -3.60
CA ILE A 365 -18.88 -4.47 -4.51
C ILE A 365 -19.65 -4.28 -5.81
N HIS A 366 -19.95 -3.04 -6.18
CA HIS A 366 -20.55 -2.75 -7.47
C HIS A 366 -19.54 -2.93 -8.62
N ASP A 367 -20.01 -3.32 -9.79
CA ASP A 367 -19.14 -3.46 -10.98
C ASP A 367 -18.50 -2.11 -11.37
N ASN A 368 -19.24 -1.01 -11.20
CA ASN A 368 -18.71 0.34 -11.42
C ASN A 368 -17.53 0.67 -10.51
N ALA A 369 -17.51 0.15 -9.28
CA ALA A 369 -16.36 0.32 -8.37
C ALA A 369 -15.09 -0.38 -8.91
N LEU A 370 -15.24 -1.57 -9.49
CA LEU A 370 -14.13 -2.31 -10.10
C LEU A 370 -13.60 -1.58 -11.35
N VAL A 371 -14.51 -1.07 -12.19
CA VAL A 371 -14.15 -0.25 -13.34
C VAL A 371 -13.45 1.04 -12.89
N ALA A 372 -13.97 1.71 -11.86
CA ALA A 372 -13.37 2.89 -11.28
C ALA A 372 -11.99 2.60 -10.69
N ALA A 373 -11.82 1.51 -9.94
CA ALA A 373 -10.54 1.11 -9.37
C ALA A 373 -9.45 0.92 -10.44
N ALA A 374 -9.77 0.21 -11.53
CA ALA A 374 -8.84 0.01 -12.63
C ALA A 374 -8.52 1.31 -13.38
N THR A 375 -9.54 2.12 -13.73
CA THR A 375 -9.37 3.33 -14.53
C THR A 375 -8.71 4.47 -13.74
N LEU A 376 -9.16 4.70 -12.50
CA LEU A 376 -8.63 5.77 -11.66
C LEU A 376 -7.21 5.45 -11.19
N SER A 377 -6.93 4.19 -10.82
CA SER A 377 -5.56 3.81 -10.44
C SER A 377 -4.58 3.93 -11.61
N ALA A 378 -4.98 3.51 -12.82
CA ALA A 378 -4.16 3.66 -14.01
C ALA A 378 -3.85 5.13 -14.31
N ARG A 379 -4.84 6.01 -14.11
CA ARG A 379 -4.72 7.45 -14.42
C ARG A 379 -4.02 8.26 -13.33
N TYR A 380 -4.31 7.98 -12.04
CA TYR A 380 -3.92 8.85 -10.94
C TYR A 380 -2.78 8.32 -10.07
N ILE A 381 -2.51 7.01 -10.07
CA ILE A 381 -1.44 6.38 -9.30
C ILE A 381 -0.34 5.95 -10.26
N THR A 382 0.71 6.78 -10.39
CA THR A 382 1.78 6.60 -11.38
C THR A 382 3.03 5.89 -10.86
N ASP A 383 3.16 5.76 -9.53
CA ASP A 383 4.31 5.16 -8.85
C ASP A 383 4.15 3.65 -8.56
N ARG A 384 3.00 3.07 -8.91
CA ARG A 384 2.66 1.64 -8.77
C ARG A 384 2.05 1.10 -10.07
N PHE A 385 2.06 -0.23 -10.22
CA PHE A 385 1.64 -0.91 -11.44
C PHE A 385 0.32 -1.66 -11.25
N LEU A 386 -0.42 -1.83 -12.36
CA LEU A 386 -1.58 -2.71 -12.41
C LEU A 386 -1.13 -4.19 -12.39
N PRO A 387 -1.92 -5.12 -11.85
CA PRO A 387 -3.23 -4.93 -11.23
C PRO A 387 -3.17 -4.55 -9.75
N ASP A 388 -2.00 -4.61 -9.10
CA ASP A 388 -1.79 -4.49 -7.65
C ASP A 388 -2.42 -3.22 -7.07
N LYS A 389 -2.13 -2.04 -7.67
CA LYS A 389 -2.71 -0.76 -7.23
C LYS A 389 -4.24 -0.71 -7.29
N ALA A 390 -4.85 -1.43 -8.24
CA ALA A 390 -6.31 -1.48 -8.37
C ALA A 390 -6.92 -2.47 -7.38
N ILE A 391 -6.24 -3.59 -7.10
CA ILE A 391 -6.63 -4.57 -6.08
C ILE A 391 -6.59 -3.92 -4.70
N ASP A 392 -5.51 -3.22 -4.37
CA ASP A 392 -5.36 -2.52 -3.10
C ASP A 392 -6.45 -1.46 -2.87
N LEU A 393 -6.85 -0.72 -3.92
CA LEU A 393 -7.96 0.23 -3.82
C LEU A 393 -9.28 -0.46 -3.46
N VAL A 394 -9.55 -1.60 -4.07
CA VAL A 394 -10.77 -2.38 -3.77
C VAL A 394 -10.70 -2.93 -2.35
N ASP A 395 -9.56 -3.44 -1.93
CA ASP A 395 -9.35 -3.98 -0.58
C ASP A 395 -9.54 -2.89 0.48
N GLU A 396 -8.91 -1.73 0.30
CA GLU A 396 -9.05 -0.59 1.23
C GLU A 396 -10.46 -0.04 1.26
N ALA A 397 -11.17 0.02 0.12
CA ALA A 397 -12.56 0.45 0.07
C ALA A 397 -13.48 -0.53 0.84
N CYS A 398 -13.27 -1.82 0.66
CA CYS A 398 -13.99 -2.83 1.43
C CYS A 398 -13.70 -2.73 2.93
N ALA A 399 -12.44 -2.54 3.31
CA ALA A 399 -12.03 -2.37 4.70
C ALA A 399 -12.59 -1.09 5.32
N MET A 400 -12.66 0.01 4.57
CA MET A 400 -13.26 1.27 5.00
C MET A 400 -14.75 1.10 5.30
N ILE A 401 -15.51 0.56 4.35
CA ILE A 401 -16.95 0.28 4.54
C ILE A 401 -17.17 -0.69 5.71
N ARG A 402 -16.35 -1.74 5.81
CA ARG A 402 -16.42 -2.67 6.95
C ARG A 402 -16.19 -1.96 8.29
N THR A 403 -15.23 -1.06 8.36
CA THR A 403 -14.96 -0.27 9.56
C THR A 403 -16.13 0.66 9.88
N GLU A 404 -16.77 1.24 8.87
CA GLU A 404 -17.98 2.07 9.05
C GLU A 404 -19.16 1.25 9.57
N ILE A 405 -19.39 0.03 9.06
CA ILE A 405 -20.42 -0.90 9.55
C ILE A 405 -20.18 -1.27 11.01
N ASP A 406 -18.92 -1.51 11.38
CA ASP A 406 -18.54 -1.89 12.74
C ASP A 406 -18.50 -0.72 13.72
N SER A 407 -18.36 0.49 13.21
CA SER A 407 -18.32 1.73 14.00
C SER A 407 -19.72 2.31 14.22
N MET A 408 -19.88 3.02 15.33
CA MET A 408 -21.13 3.77 15.56
C MET A 408 -21.24 4.93 14.57
N PRO A 409 -22.37 5.11 13.86
CA PRO A 409 -22.58 6.23 12.96
C PRO A 409 -22.36 7.58 13.64
N ALA A 410 -21.82 8.57 12.90
CA ALA A 410 -21.49 9.88 13.45
C ALA A 410 -22.68 10.57 14.14
N GLU A 411 -23.86 10.51 13.54
CA GLU A 411 -25.09 11.06 14.11
C GLU A 411 -25.43 10.46 15.48
N LEU A 412 -25.20 9.13 15.63
CA LEU A 412 -25.48 8.43 16.89
C LEU A 412 -24.39 8.74 17.94
N ASP A 413 -23.14 8.88 17.53
CA ASP A 413 -22.03 9.26 18.42
C ASP A 413 -22.18 10.70 18.91
N ASP A 414 -22.58 11.64 18.05
CA ASP A 414 -22.85 13.03 18.42
C ASP A 414 -24.00 13.13 19.42
N LEU A 415 -25.08 12.38 19.20
CA LEU A 415 -26.20 12.32 20.13
C LEU A 415 -25.77 11.71 21.48
N ARG A 416 -24.94 10.67 21.47
CA ARG A 416 -24.34 10.09 22.68
C ARG A 416 -23.50 11.09 23.45
N ARG A 417 -22.66 11.86 22.75
CA ARG A 417 -21.83 12.91 23.37
C ARG A 417 -22.68 14.01 23.99
N LYS A 418 -23.75 14.42 23.28
CA LYS A 418 -24.68 15.42 23.77
C LYS A 418 -25.40 14.95 25.04
N ILE A 419 -25.91 13.72 25.04
CA ILE A 419 -26.51 13.08 26.24
C ILE A 419 -25.51 13.06 27.39
N MET A 420 -24.27 12.64 27.16
CA MET A 420 -23.22 12.61 28.19
C MET A 420 -22.94 14.01 28.76
N GLN A 421 -22.90 15.04 27.91
CA GLN A 421 -22.69 16.42 28.32
C GLN A 421 -23.85 16.94 29.19
N GLN A 422 -25.08 16.64 28.79
CA GLN A 422 -26.29 16.99 29.56
C GLN A 422 -26.39 16.19 30.89
N GLU A 423 -25.98 14.93 30.92
CA GLU A 423 -25.90 14.16 32.17
C GLU A 423 -24.90 14.76 33.19
N ILE A 424 -23.77 15.29 32.68
CA ILE A 424 -22.81 16.02 33.51
C ILE A 424 -23.45 17.32 34.07
N GLU A 425 -24.15 18.06 33.20
CA GLU A 425 -24.92 19.29 33.61
C GLU A 425 -26.00 18.94 34.66
N GLU A 426 -26.74 17.86 34.45
CA GLU A 426 -27.75 17.36 35.41
C GLU A 426 -27.14 17.05 36.77
N MET A 427 -25.97 16.39 36.79
CA MET A 427 -25.27 16.08 38.05
C MET A 427 -24.77 17.34 38.75
N ALA A 428 -24.39 18.38 38.02
CA ALA A 428 -23.97 19.65 38.59
C ALA A 428 -25.15 20.41 39.19
N LEU A 429 -26.24 20.55 38.44
CA LEU A 429 -27.45 21.25 38.86
C LEU A 429 -28.16 20.57 40.06
N LYS A 430 -28.09 19.24 40.20
CA LYS A 430 -28.60 18.53 41.34
C LYS A 430 -27.90 18.89 42.68
N LYS A 431 -26.74 19.53 42.64
CA LYS A 431 -25.99 19.94 43.85
C LYS A 431 -26.30 21.40 44.24
N GLU A 432 -27.01 22.14 43.41
CA GLU A 432 -27.37 23.52 43.67
C GLU A 432 -28.81 23.64 44.13
N ASP A 433 -29.10 24.57 45.09
CA ASP A 433 -30.40 24.69 45.77
C ASP A 433 -31.18 25.96 45.37
N ASP A 434 -30.69 26.72 44.39
CA ASP A 434 -31.39 27.91 43.91
C ASP A 434 -32.56 27.65 42.97
N GLN A 435 -33.49 28.55 42.85
CA GLN A 435 -34.70 28.36 42.05
C GLN A 435 -34.39 28.23 40.53
N LEU A 436 -33.44 29.03 40.03
CA LEU A 436 -33.06 29.01 38.62
C LEU A 436 -32.45 27.66 38.19
N SER A 437 -31.60 27.07 39.06
CA SER A 437 -31.02 25.75 38.85
C SER A 437 -32.06 24.64 38.88
N ARG A 438 -33.12 24.77 39.70
CA ARG A 438 -34.24 23.81 39.72
C ARG A 438 -35.08 23.88 38.46
N ASP A 439 -35.42 25.09 37.99
CA ASP A 439 -36.20 25.25 36.74
C ASP A 439 -35.39 24.72 35.53
N ARG A 440 -34.12 25.02 35.45
CA ARG A 440 -33.23 24.48 34.40
C ARG A 440 -33.08 22.94 34.49
N LEU A 441 -33.04 22.38 35.69
CA LEU A 441 -32.99 20.95 35.93
C LEU A 441 -34.23 20.21 35.42
N GLU A 442 -35.44 20.81 35.60
CA GLU A 442 -36.68 20.21 35.07
C GLU A 442 -36.75 20.26 33.54
N GLU A 443 -36.29 21.37 32.93
CA GLU A 443 -36.20 21.50 31.48
C GLU A 443 -35.18 20.50 30.89
N LEU A 444 -33.99 20.45 31.49
CA LEU A 444 -32.91 19.56 31.09
C LEU A 444 -33.31 18.06 31.17
N LYS A 445 -34.08 17.69 32.20
CA LYS A 445 -34.59 16.31 32.32
C LYS A 445 -35.56 15.92 31.19
N LYS A 446 -36.35 16.87 30.69
CA LYS A 446 -37.25 16.62 29.54
C LYS A 446 -36.42 16.46 28.26
N GLU A 447 -35.49 17.40 28.00
CA GLU A 447 -34.57 17.33 26.86
C GLU A 447 -33.80 16.02 26.85
N LEU A 448 -33.26 15.60 28.02
CA LEU A 448 -32.49 14.40 28.18
C LEU A 448 -33.33 13.12 28.00
N ALA A 449 -34.60 13.12 28.37
CA ALA A 449 -35.51 12.00 28.16
C ALA A 449 -35.81 11.83 26.65
N ASP A 450 -36.11 12.93 25.95
CA ASP A 450 -36.41 12.94 24.53
C ASP A 450 -35.17 12.48 23.71
N GLU A 451 -33.98 12.99 24.05
CA GLU A 451 -32.73 12.61 23.38
C GLU A 451 -32.33 11.16 23.64
N LYS A 452 -32.56 10.62 24.86
CA LYS A 452 -32.37 9.21 25.16
C LYS A 452 -33.35 8.32 24.40
N GLU A 453 -34.59 8.73 24.23
CA GLU A 453 -35.58 8.00 23.44
C GLU A 453 -35.12 7.93 21.96
N GLN A 454 -34.70 9.08 21.38
CA GLN A 454 -34.16 9.14 20.01
C GLN A 454 -32.93 8.29 19.87
N PHE A 455 -31.97 8.36 20.80
CA PHE A 455 -30.75 7.55 20.80
C PHE A 455 -31.07 6.06 20.82
N ASN A 456 -31.98 5.60 21.69
CA ASN A 456 -32.35 4.20 21.80
C ASN A 456 -33.06 3.70 20.52
N ALA A 457 -33.92 4.51 19.92
CA ALA A 457 -34.61 4.19 18.67
C ALA A 457 -33.58 4.06 17.51
N MET A 458 -32.69 5.03 17.36
CA MET A 458 -31.64 5.01 16.35
C MET A 458 -30.67 3.85 16.56
N LYS A 459 -30.25 3.59 17.82
CA LYS A 459 -29.35 2.49 18.18
C LYS A 459 -29.96 1.12 17.84
N SER A 460 -31.24 0.91 18.19
CA SER A 460 -31.94 -0.34 17.88
C SER A 460 -32.04 -0.57 16.37
N ARG A 461 -32.25 0.50 15.59
CA ARG A 461 -32.28 0.42 14.15
C ARG A 461 -30.91 0.08 13.57
N TRP A 462 -29.86 0.76 14.01
CA TRP A 462 -28.48 0.47 13.60
C TRP A 462 -28.05 -0.96 13.93
N GLU A 463 -28.36 -1.45 15.15
CA GLU A 463 -28.06 -2.82 15.56
C GLU A 463 -28.82 -3.86 14.69
N ALA A 464 -30.06 -3.57 14.31
CA ALA A 464 -30.84 -4.44 13.42
C ALA A 464 -30.23 -4.50 12.00
N GLU A 465 -29.84 -3.35 11.44
CA GLU A 465 -29.18 -3.25 10.13
C GLU A 465 -27.83 -3.97 10.16
N LYS A 466 -26.99 -3.75 11.17
CA LYS A 466 -25.69 -4.44 11.35
C LYS A 466 -25.84 -5.96 11.44
N ASN A 467 -26.78 -6.45 12.24
CA ASN A 467 -27.04 -7.88 12.38
C ASN A 467 -27.53 -8.50 11.05
N GLY A 468 -28.26 -7.74 10.24
CA GLY A 468 -28.67 -8.15 8.88
C GLY A 468 -27.47 -8.39 7.97
N VAL A 469 -26.53 -7.44 7.92
CA VAL A 469 -25.29 -7.54 7.12
C VAL A 469 -24.43 -8.72 7.60
N GLU A 470 -24.31 -8.91 8.90
CA GLU A 470 -23.53 -10.01 9.49
C GLU A 470 -24.13 -11.39 9.19
N SER A 471 -25.45 -11.49 9.17
CA SER A 471 -26.17 -12.72 8.79
C SER A 471 -25.94 -13.08 7.31
N VAL A 472 -25.96 -12.11 6.40
CA VAL A 472 -25.66 -12.30 4.97
C VAL A 472 -24.21 -12.77 4.79
N LYS A 473 -23.26 -12.16 5.48
CA LYS A 473 -21.83 -12.56 5.46
C LYS A 473 -21.66 -14.01 5.88
N LYS A 474 -22.28 -14.42 6.99
CA LYS A 474 -22.21 -15.78 7.51
C LYS A 474 -22.76 -16.80 6.52
N LEU A 475 -23.91 -16.51 5.93
CA LEU A 475 -24.51 -17.39 4.91
C LEU A 475 -23.65 -17.52 3.66
N LYS A 476 -23.03 -16.43 3.17
CA LYS A 476 -22.08 -16.47 2.03
C LYS A 476 -20.86 -17.33 2.35
N SER A 477 -20.28 -17.20 3.55
CA SER A 477 -19.15 -18.04 3.98
C SER A 477 -19.53 -19.52 4.10
N GLU A 478 -20.72 -19.84 4.61
CA GLU A 478 -21.25 -21.23 4.68
C GLU A 478 -21.46 -21.82 3.29
N ILE A 479 -21.94 -21.04 2.33
CA ILE A 479 -22.12 -21.47 0.92
C ILE A 479 -20.76 -21.76 0.28
N GLU A 480 -19.75 -20.91 0.49
CA GLU A 480 -18.39 -21.12 -0.03
C GLU A 480 -17.76 -22.40 0.54
N GLN A 481 -17.89 -22.60 1.86
CA GLN A 481 -17.44 -23.84 2.49
C GLN A 481 -18.16 -25.07 1.90
N MET A 482 -19.47 -24.95 1.69
CA MET A 482 -20.28 -26.03 1.09
C MET A 482 -19.81 -26.35 -0.34
N HIS A 483 -19.49 -25.34 -1.17
CA HIS A 483 -18.89 -25.58 -2.49
C HIS A 483 -17.55 -26.31 -2.39
N GLY A 484 -16.71 -25.93 -1.45
CA GLY A 484 -15.44 -26.64 -1.18
C GLY A 484 -15.66 -28.11 -0.74
N ASP A 485 -16.67 -28.36 0.09
CA ASP A 485 -17.02 -29.71 0.55
C ASP A 485 -17.59 -30.59 -0.56
N ILE A 486 -18.42 -30.03 -1.43
CA ILE A 486 -18.97 -30.74 -2.62
C ILE A 486 -17.82 -31.21 -3.52
N GLU A 487 -16.86 -30.34 -3.80
CA GLU A 487 -15.74 -30.70 -4.69
C GLU A 487 -14.77 -31.68 -4.03
N ARG A 488 -14.52 -31.54 -2.72
CA ARG A 488 -13.73 -32.52 -1.96
C ARG A 488 -14.40 -33.89 -1.99
N ALA A 489 -15.71 -33.95 -1.78
CA ALA A 489 -16.46 -35.21 -1.87
C ALA A 489 -16.43 -35.79 -3.29
N GLN A 490 -16.48 -34.96 -4.34
CA GLN A 490 -16.34 -35.42 -5.74
C GLN A 490 -14.92 -35.95 -6.02
N ALA A 491 -13.89 -35.26 -5.56
CA ALA A 491 -12.49 -35.67 -5.71
C ALA A 491 -12.21 -37.02 -5.00
N ASN A 492 -12.84 -37.24 -3.85
CA ASN A 492 -12.73 -38.49 -3.07
C ASN A 492 -13.66 -39.61 -3.55
N LEU A 493 -14.41 -39.39 -4.67
CA LEU A 493 -15.37 -40.32 -5.23
C LEU A 493 -16.56 -40.62 -4.30
N GLU A 494 -16.87 -39.76 -3.33
CA GLU A 494 -17.99 -39.82 -2.40
C GLU A 494 -19.26 -39.23 -3.05
N TYR A 495 -19.74 -39.86 -4.14
CA TYR A 495 -20.82 -39.30 -4.98
C TYR A 495 -22.17 -39.12 -4.27
N GLU A 496 -22.52 -39.96 -3.30
CA GLU A 496 -23.74 -39.83 -2.51
C GLU A 496 -23.70 -38.57 -1.62
N LYS A 497 -22.57 -38.34 -0.96
CA LYS A 497 -22.35 -37.16 -0.13
C LYS A 497 -22.35 -35.89 -0.98
N ALA A 498 -21.62 -35.89 -2.08
CA ALA A 498 -21.59 -34.79 -3.05
C ALA A 498 -22.98 -34.46 -3.60
N ALA A 499 -23.78 -35.48 -3.93
CA ALA A 499 -25.16 -35.32 -4.42
C ALA A 499 -26.08 -34.71 -3.34
N LYS A 500 -26.01 -35.19 -2.08
CA LYS A 500 -26.76 -34.60 -0.97
C LYS A 500 -26.42 -33.12 -0.73
N LEU A 501 -25.15 -32.81 -0.63
CA LEU A 501 -24.69 -31.41 -0.43
C LEU A 501 -25.13 -30.51 -1.58
N LYS A 502 -25.01 -30.97 -2.85
CA LYS A 502 -25.33 -30.18 -4.06
C LYS A 502 -26.80 -29.97 -4.30
N TYR A 503 -27.65 -31.00 -4.08
CA TYR A 503 -29.06 -30.98 -4.47
C TYR A 503 -30.02 -30.75 -3.29
N SER A 504 -29.57 -30.89 -2.04
CA SER A 504 -30.38 -30.68 -0.84
C SER A 504 -29.91 -29.48 -0.02
N ASP A 505 -28.65 -29.47 0.40
CA ASP A 505 -28.18 -28.56 1.43
C ASP A 505 -27.80 -27.19 0.83
N LEU A 506 -27.12 -27.15 -0.33
CA LEU A 506 -26.75 -25.94 -1.03
C LEU A 506 -27.96 -25.08 -1.46
N PRO A 507 -29.01 -25.64 -2.14
CA PRO A 507 -30.17 -24.84 -2.48
C PRO A 507 -30.95 -24.29 -1.29
N ALA A 508 -30.87 -24.96 -0.12
CA ALA A 508 -31.50 -24.49 1.09
C ALA A 508 -30.76 -23.24 1.65
N LEU A 509 -29.43 -23.25 1.63
CA LEU A 509 -28.62 -22.09 2.02
C LEU A 509 -28.76 -20.93 1.03
N GLU A 510 -28.76 -21.21 -0.27
CA GLU A 510 -28.98 -20.19 -1.31
C GLU A 510 -30.36 -19.51 -1.16
N LYS A 511 -31.38 -20.28 -0.78
CA LYS A 511 -32.69 -19.71 -0.49
C LYS A 511 -32.67 -18.81 0.76
N GLN A 512 -31.99 -19.28 1.84
CA GLN A 512 -31.85 -18.49 3.05
C GLN A 512 -31.07 -17.19 2.77
N LEU A 513 -30.02 -17.24 1.95
CA LEU A 513 -29.27 -16.07 1.52
C LEU A 513 -30.17 -15.08 0.77
N LYS A 514 -30.96 -15.56 -0.21
CA LYS A 514 -31.92 -14.72 -0.94
C LYS A 514 -32.97 -14.07 -0.04
N ASP A 515 -33.48 -14.82 0.92
CA ASP A 515 -34.47 -14.31 1.87
C ASP A 515 -33.83 -13.26 2.82
N ALA A 516 -32.58 -13.47 3.23
CA ALA A 516 -31.82 -12.52 4.04
C ALA A 516 -31.44 -11.25 3.24
N GLU A 517 -31.02 -11.39 1.98
CA GLU A 517 -30.73 -10.26 1.09
C GLU A 517 -31.99 -9.42 0.80
N ALA A 518 -33.12 -10.07 0.52
CA ALA A 518 -34.41 -9.38 0.33
C ALA A 518 -34.91 -8.68 1.60
N ALA A 519 -34.60 -9.21 2.78
CA ALA A 519 -34.89 -8.55 4.06
C ALA A 519 -33.99 -7.33 4.26
N ALA A 520 -32.70 -7.44 3.96
CA ALA A 520 -31.75 -6.33 4.04
C ALA A 520 -32.10 -5.21 3.02
N GLU A 521 -32.49 -5.54 1.78
CA GLU A 521 -32.90 -4.56 0.77
C GLU A 521 -34.16 -3.79 1.15
N LYS A 522 -35.09 -4.41 1.86
CA LYS A 522 -36.29 -3.71 2.37
C LYS A 522 -35.98 -2.68 3.45
N HIS A 523 -34.87 -2.83 4.14
CA HIS A 523 -34.37 -1.87 5.12
C HIS A 523 -33.44 -0.83 4.50
N ASN A 524 -32.89 -1.08 3.32
CA ASN A 524 -32.01 -0.17 2.54
C ASN A 524 -32.84 0.87 1.71
N SER A 525 -33.80 1.55 2.33
CA SER A 525 -34.40 2.74 1.74
C SER A 525 -33.46 3.95 1.89
N ASP A 526 -33.71 5.07 1.18
CA ASP A 526 -32.92 6.32 1.17
C ASP A 526 -32.48 6.87 2.54
N ASN A 527 -32.77 6.19 3.63
CA ASN A 527 -32.54 6.55 5.01
C ASN A 527 -31.80 5.46 5.82
N SER A 528 -31.03 4.56 5.16
CA SER A 528 -30.21 3.54 5.87
C SER A 528 -29.06 4.21 6.61
N MET A 529 -28.80 3.77 7.85
CA MET A 529 -27.67 4.24 8.67
C MET A 529 -26.37 3.48 8.37
N VAL A 530 -26.48 2.33 7.69
CA VAL A 530 -25.34 1.45 7.37
C VAL A 530 -25.22 1.31 5.85
N HIS A 531 -24.10 1.76 5.30
CA HIS A 531 -23.75 1.49 3.92
C HIS A 531 -22.93 0.20 3.85
N ASP A 532 -23.41 -0.80 3.11
CA ASP A 532 -22.78 -2.11 2.96
C ASP A 532 -22.17 -2.33 1.59
N THR A 533 -22.14 -1.29 0.76
CA THR A 533 -21.83 -1.39 -0.66
C THR A 533 -20.70 -0.46 -1.06
N VAL A 534 -19.67 -1.01 -1.70
CA VAL A 534 -18.59 -0.24 -2.32
C VAL A 534 -19.02 0.22 -3.71
N THR A 535 -19.00 1.52 -3.92
CA THR A 535 -19.30 2.20 -5.20
C THR A 535 -18.08 2.92 -5.77
N GLU A 536 -18.24 3.57 -6.89
CA GLU A 536 -17.19 4.39 -7.50
C GLU A 536 -16.77 5.57 -6.61
N ASN A 537 -17.65 6.04 -5.72
CA ASN A 537 -17.37 7.18 -4.85
C ASN A 537 -16.32 6.82 -3.78
N GLU A 538 -16.46 5.67 -3.12
CA GLU A 538 -15.50 5.20 -2.12
C GLU A 538 -14.12 4.99 -2.75
N ILE A 539 -14.07 4.42 -3.95
CA ILE A 539 -12.81 4.28 -4.71
C ILE A 539 -12.21 5.65 -5.01
N ALA A 540 -13.04 6.61 -5.46
CA ALA A 540 -12.57 7.97 -5.77
C ALA A 540 -12.05 8.69 -4.52
N ASP A 541 -12.69 8.51 -3.37
CA ASP A 541 -12.26 9.08 -2.09
C ASP A 541 -10.91 8.52 -1.63
N ILE A 542 -10.67 7.22 -1.81
CA ILE A 542 -9.39 6.59 -1.47
C ILE A 542 -8.29 7.08 -2.41
N VAL A 543 -8.56 7.10 -3.73
CA VAL A 543 -7.60 7.67 -4.68
C VAL A 543 -7.29 9.12 -4.32
N GLY A 544 -8.31 9.89 -3.90
CA GLY A 544 -8.14 11.25 -3.40
C GLY A 544 -7.22 11.33 -2.17
N LYS A 545 -7.38 10.42 -1.21
CA LYS A 545 -6.52 10.35 -0.01
C LYS A 545 -5.08 9.99 -0.35
N TRP A 546 -4.86 9.04 -1.27
CA TRP A 546 -3.52 8.58 -1.65
C TRP A 546 -2.75 9.61 -2.48
N THR A 547 -3.45 10.25 -3.42
CA THR A 547 -2.83 11.18 -4.37
C THR A 547 -2.89 12.64 -3.95
N GLY A 548 -3.74 12.98 -2.97
CA GLY A 548 -4.06 14.35 -2.58
C GLY A 548 -4.96 15.09 -3.59
N ILE A 549 -5.57 14.37 -4.55
CA ILE A 549 -6.43 14.93 -5.59
C ILE A 549 -7.89 14.67 -5.22
N PRO A 550 -8.78 15.66 -5.14
CA PRO A 550 -10.19 15.44 -4.81
C PRO A 550 -10.96 14.78 -5.97
N VAL A 551 -10.69 13.50 -6.22
CA VAL A 551 -11.21 12.72 -7.36
C VAL A 551 -12.74 12.60 -7.33
N SER A 552 -13.36 12.48 -6.15
CA SER A 552 -14.81 12.42 -5.98
C SER A 552 -15.52 13.67 -6.50
N ARG A 553 -14.91 14.85 -6.34
CA ARG A 553 -15.42 16.10 -6.90
C ARG A 553 -15.17 16.24 -8.42
N LEU A 554 -14.19 15.51 -8.94
CA LEU A 554 -13.86 15.52 -10.37
C LEU A 554 -14.88 14.70 -11.18
N MET A 555 -15.55 13.71 -10.59
CA MET A 555 -16.48 12.82 -11.31
C MET A 555 -17.82 13.46 -11.65
N GLU A 556 -18.44 14.23 -10.74
CA GLU A 556 -19.80 14.77 -10.94
C GLU A 556 -19.87 16.15 -11.62
N GLY A 557 -18.80 16.96 -11.50
CA GLY A 557 -18.83 18.34 -12.00
C GLY A 557 -17.78 18.68 -13.07
N GLU A 558 -16.90 17.77 -13.45
CA GLU A 558 -15.74 18.09 -14.30
C GLU A 558 -16.18 18.62 -15.68
N ARG A 559 -17.21 18.02 -16.24
CA ARG A 559 -17.70 18.40 -17.57
C ARG A 559 -18.35 19.78 -17.57
N GLU A 560 -19.15 20.09 -16.56
CA GLU A 560 -19.75 21.42 -16.41
C GLU A 560 -18.72 22.48 -15.98
N LYS A 561 -17.83 22.13 -15.04
CA LYS A 561 -16.71 23.02 -14.67
C LYS A 561 -15.82 23.35 -15.85
N LEU A 562 -15.46 22.38 -16.67
CA LEU A 562 -14.62 22.59 -17.87
C LEU A 562 -15.33 23.47 -18.92
N LEU A 563 -16.64 23.35 -19.09
CA LEU A 563 -17.42 24.19 -20.01
C LEU A 563 -17.54 25.64 -19.53
N ARG A 564 -17.47 25.89 -18.22
CA ARG A 564 -17.56 27.21 -17.58
C ARG A 564 -16.22 27.66 -16.95
N LEU A 565 -15.11 27.06 -17.39
CA LEU A 565 -13.78 27.30 -16.82
C LEU A 565 -13.36 28.75 -16.95
N ASP A 566 -13.67 29.39 -18.06
CA ASP A 566 -13.43 30.81 -18.32
C ASP A 566 -14.15 31.71 -17.29
N GLU A 567 -15.44 31.49 -17.02
CA GLU A 567 -16.23 32.22 -16.02
C GLU A 567 -15.61 32.07 -14.61
N ILE A 568 -15.13 30.86 -14.27
CA ILE A 568 -14.54 30.59 -12.96
C ILE A 568 -13.19 31.31 -12.82
N ILE A 569 -12.35 31.29 -13.86
CA ILE A 569 -11.05 31.97 -13.86
C ILE A 569 -11.23 33.48 -13.76
N HIS A 570 -12.22 34.06 -14.46
CA HIS A 570 -12.50 35.49 -14.46
C HIS A 570 -12.92 36.03 -13.08
N LYS A 571 -13.36 35.20 -12.14
CA LYS A 571 -13.58 35.62 -10.75
C LYS A 571 -12.29 36.02 -10.03
N ARG A 572 -11.12 35.55 -10.49
CA ARG A 572 -9.81 35.89 -9.91
C ARG A 572 -8.92 36.72 -10.86
N VAL A 573 -9.05 36.51 -12.17
CA VAL A 573 -8.22 37.16 -13.20
C VAL A 573 -9.07 38.20 -13.94
N VAL A 574 -8.70 39.44 -13.86
CA VAL A 574 -9.45 40.56 -14.43
C VAL A 574 -8.75 41.09 -15.69
N GLY A 575 -9.49 41.27 -16.77
CA GLY A 575 -9.08 41.98 -17.97
C GLY A 575 -8.09 41.27 -18.90
N GLN A 576 -8.00 39.96 -18.81
CA GLN A 576 -7.14 39.10 -19.67
C GLN A 576 -7.97 38.10 -20.47
N ASP A 577 -9.06 38.54 -21.10
CA ASP A 577 -10.07 37.68 -21.74
C ASP A 577 -9.46 36.75 -22.83
N GLU A 578 -8.55 37.28 -23.65
CA GLU A 578 -7.89 36.49 -24.68
C GLU A 578 -6.99 35.39 -24.09
N ALA A 579 -6.25 35.72 -23.01
CA ALA A 579 -5.39 34.77 -22.32
C ALA A 579 -6.21 33.64 -21.66
N VAL A 580 -7.28 34.01 -20.97
CA VAL A 580 -8.20 33.05 -20.32
C VAL A 580 -8.84 32.12 -21.32
N ARG A 581 -9.35 32.70 -22.45
CA ARG A 581 -9.98 31.92 -23.51
C ARG A 581 -9.03 30.89 -24.14
N LEU A 582 -7.82 31.32 -24.54
CA LEU A 582 -6.83 30.44 -25.18
C LEU A 582 -6.41 29.28 -24.26
N VAL A 583 -6.18 29.58 -22.98
CA VAL A 583 -5.84 28.54 -21.99
C VAL A 583 -7.00 27.56 -21.80
N THR A 584 -8.23 28.07 -21.67
CA THR A 584 -9.43 27.25 -21.49
C THR A 584 -9.67 26.33 -22.69
N GLU A 585 -9.58 26.86 -23.90
CA GLU A 585 -9.75 26.07 -25.13
C GLU A 585 -8.70 24.95 -25.26
N ALA A 586 -7.44 25.21 -24.92
CA ALA A 586 -6.38 24.21 -24.94
C ALA A 586 -6.63 23.09 -23.91
N ILE A 587 -7.02 23.43 -22.69
CA ILE A 587 -7.36 22.47 -21.63
C ILE A 587 -8.60 21.65 -22.01
N GLN A 588 -9.62 22.27 -22.59
CA GLN A 588 -10.82 21.58 -23.06
C GLN A 588 -10.47 20.57 -24.16
N ARG A 589 -9.58 20.92 -25.13
CA ARG A 589 -9.08 19.99 -26.17
C ARG A 589 -8.40 18.77 -25.56
N SER A 590 -7.53 18.99 -24.58
CA SER A 590 -6.81 17.91 -23.89
C SER A 590 -7.77 17.00 -23.11
N ARG A 591 -8.69 17.59 -22.35
CA ARG A 591 -9.64 16.81 -21.52
C ARG A 591 -10.72 16.09 -22.33
N ALA A 592 -11.05 16.61 -23.51
CA ALA A 592 -11.94 15.93 -24.46
C ALA A 592 -11.26 14.74 -25.20
N GLY A 593 -9.96 14.50 -24.98
CA GLY A 593 -9.22 13.40 -25.62
C GLY A 593 -8.88 13.66 -27.09
N THR A 594 -8.95 14.93 -27.56
CA THR A 594 -8.62 15.30 -28.93
C THR A 594 -7.14 15.72 -29.10
N ALA A 595 -6.42 15.92 -28.00
CA ALA A 595 -4.98 16.19 -27.99
C ALA A 595 -4.16 14.89 -27.88
N ASP A 596 -2.84 14.97 -28.14
CA ASP A 596 -1.93 13.82 -28.00
C ASP A 596 -1.84 13.39 -26.53
N PRO A 597 -2.18 12.13 -26.18
CA PRO A 597 -2.18 11.63 -24.81
C PRO A 597 -0.77 11.52 -24.19
N ASN A 598 0.28 11.62 -25.00
CA ASN A 598 1.67 11.55 -24.54
C ASN A 598 2.25 12.89 -24.11
N ARG A 599 1.53 14.00 -24.31
CA ARG A 599 1.97 15.35 -23.97
C ARG A 599 1.32 15.84 -22.66
N PRO A 600 1.88 16.87 -22.00
CA PRO A 600 1.22 17.55 -20.88
C PRO A 600 -0.21 18.01 -21.23
N ILE A 601 -1.07 18.23 -20.22
CA ILE A 601 -2.45 18.74 -20.41
C ILE A 601 -2.46 20.04 -21.21
N GLY A 602 -1.46 20.90 -21.01
CA GLY A 602 -1.28 22.13 -21.74
C GLY A 602 0.11 22.72 -21.51
N SER A 603 0.63 23.40 -22.49
CA SER A 603 1.95 24.04 -22.47
C SER A 603 1.85 25.46 -22.99
N PHE A 604 2.14 26.46 -22.15
CA PHE A 604 1.85 27.85 -22.39
C PHE A 604 3.08 28.74 -22.18
N LEU A 605 3.30 29.71 -23.04
CA LEU A 605 4.26 30.79 -22.82
C LEU A 605 3.51 32.11 -22.62
N PHE A 606 3.59 32.65 -21.38
CA PHE A 606 2.98 33.91 -21.01
C PHE A 606 3.96 35.08 -21.16
N LEU A 607 3.67 35.99 -22.06
CA LEU A 607 4.49 37.17 -22.38
C LEU A 607 3.79 38.42 -21.87
N GLY A 608 4.52 39.37 -21.35
CA GLY A 608 3.99 40.69 -20.95
C GLY A 608 4.66 41.30 -19.74
N PRO A 609 4.31 42.56 -19.43
CA PRO A 609 4.94 43.29 -18.32
C PRO A 609 4.74 42.61 -16.98
N THR A 610 5.47 43.04 -15.96
CA THR A 610 5.29 42.57 -14.58
C THR A 610 3.96 43.06 -14.01
N GLY A 611 3.32 42.22 -13.17
CA GLY A 611 2.12 42.60 -12.41
C GLY A 611 0.81 42.62 -13.22
N VAL A 612 0.76 42.06 -14.42
CA VAL A 612 -0.46 41.99 -15.26
C VAL A 612 -1.33 40.76 -15.00
N GLY A 613 -0.91 39.84 -14.12
CA GLY A 613 -1.72 38.67 -13.72
C GLY A 613 -1.19 37.31 -14.22
N LYS A 614 0.01 37.20 -14.83
CA LYS A 614 0.58 35.91 -15.31
C LYS A 614 0.59 34.80 -14.23
N THR A 615 1.17 35.09 -13.09
CA THR A 615 1.24 34.16 -11.96
C THR A 615 -0.14 33.91 -11.31
N GLU A 616 -1.05 34.90 -11.34
CA GLU A 616 -2.40 34.74 -10.79
C GLU A 616 -3.25 33.80 -11.66
N LEU A 617 -3.08 33.86 -12.99
CA LEU A 617 -3.72 32.91 -13.90
C LEU A 617 -3.21 31.48 -13.63
N ALA A 618 -1.91 31.29 -13.41
CA ALA A 618 -1.35 29.99 -13.04
C ALA A 618 -1.91 29.45 -11.73
N LYS A 619 -2.05 30.30 -10.70
CA LYS A 619 -2.68 29.94 -9.43
C LYS A 619 -4.18 29.62 -9.57
N SER A 620 -4.88 30.41 -10.37
CA SER A 620 -6.29 30.19 -10.65
C SER A 620 -6.52 28.84 -11.37
N LEU A 621 -5.62 28.47 -12.28
CA LEU A 621 -5.65 27.17 -12.95
C LEU A 621 -5.41 26.01 -11.98
N ALA A 622 -4.44 26.14 -11.07
CA ALA A 622 -4.20 25.12 -10.03
C ALA A 622 -5.42 24.94 -9.13
N ASP A 623 -6.04 26.05 -8.70
CA ASP A 623 -7.25 26.04 -7.88
C ASP A 623 -8.46 25.43 -8.61
N CYS A 624 -8.69 25.82 -9.86
CA CYS A 624 -9.84 25.36 -10.65
C CYS A 624 -9.76 23.90 -11.07
N LEU A 625 -8.55 23.41 -11.46
CA LEU A 625 -8.38 22.10 -12.05
C LEU A 625 -7.93 21.03 -11.03
N PHE A 626 -7.24 21.46 -9.96
CA PHE A 626 -6.69 20.58 -8.95
C PHE A 626 -7.19 20.93 -7.54
N ASP A 627 -8.21 21.79 -7.44
CA ASP A 627 -8.93 22.22 -6.21
C ASP A 627 -8.03 22.73 -5.06
N ASP A 628 -6.76 23.05 -5.36
CA ASP A 628 -5.82 23.64 -4.41
C ASP A 628 -4.77 24.51 -5.12
N GLU A 629 -4.68 25.79 -4.73
CA GLU A 629 -3.67 26.71 -5.27
C GLU A 629 -2.22 26.29 -4.90
N HIS A 630 -2.04 25.40 -3.90
CA HIS A 630 -0.73 24.84 -3.53
C HIS A 630 -0.24 23.72 -4.48
N ASN A 631 -1.08 23.27 -5.41
CA ASN A 631 -0.69 22.39 -6.52
C ASN A 631 0.00 23.18 -7.65
N LEU A 632 0.64 24.29 -7.29
CA LEU A 632 1.51 25.09 -8.14
C LEU A 632 2.98 24.85 -7.75
N VAL A 633 3.74 24.19 -8.63
CA VAL A 633 5.19 24.04 -8.51
C VAL A 633 5.85 25.23 -9.22
N ARG A 634 6.40 26.16 -8.46
CA ARG A 634 7.07 27.36 -9.02
C ARG A 634 8.58 27.16 -9.01
N ILE A 635 9.21 27.35 -10.17
CA ILE A 635 10.66 27.30 -10.39
C ILE A 635 11.10 28.62 -10.98
N ASP A 636 11.93 29.34 -10.25
CA ASP A 636 12.47 30.63 -10.70
C ASP A 636 13.74 30.39 -11.54
N MET A 637 13.69 30.74 -12.81
CA MET A 637 14.77 30.47 -13.75
C MET A 637 16.02 31.34 -13.51
N THR A 638 15.92 32.38 -12.69
CA THR A 638 17.10 33.15 -12.25
C THR A 638 18.08 32.31 -11.42
N GLU A 639 17.63 31.24 -10.77
CA GLU A 639 18.47 30.29 -10.05
C GLU A 639 19.21 29.30 -10.98
N TYR A 640 18.82 29.23 -12.29
CA TYR A 640 19.29 28.25 -13.26
C TYR A 640 20.00 28.90 -14.45
N MET A 641 20.71 30.00 -14.20
CA MET A 641 21.49 30.73 -15.19
C MET A 641 22.80 30.02 -15.58
N GLU A 642 23.33 29.21 -14.66
CA GLU A 642 24.60 28.50 -14.85
C GLU A 642 24.38 27.02 -15.20
N LYS A 643 25.29 26.44 -15.97
CA LYS A 643 25.22 25.05 -16.42
C LYS A 643 25.10 24.05 -15.27
N PHE A 644 25.84 24.27 -14.19
CA PHE A 644 25.77 23.38 -13.00
C PHE A 644 24.43 23.41 -12.27
N SER A 645 23.71 24.53 -12.34
CA SER A 645 22.40 24.65 -11.73
C SER A 645 21.34 23.78 -12.41
N VAL A 646 21.53 23.49 -13.71
CA VAL A 646 20.59 22.66 -14.50
C VAL A 646 20.47 21.25 -13.94
N SER A 647 21.56 20.66 -13.44
CA SER A 647 21.53 19.33 -12.81
C SER A 647 20.67 19.30 -11.54
N ARG A 648 20.42 20.41 -10.89
CA ARG A 648 19.50 20.49 -9.73
C ARG A 648 18.04 20.23 -10.12
N LEU A 649 17.66 20.43 -11.38
CA LEU A 649 16.29 20.17 -11.86
C LEU A 649 16.00 18.66 -11.95
N ILE A 650 16.96 17.88 -12.44
CA ILE A 650 16.80 16.44 -12.72
C ILE A 650 17.60 15.54 -11.78
N GLY A 651 18.44 16.14 -10.91
CA GLY A 651 19.33 15.44 -9.99
C GLY A 651 20.79 15.43 -10.45
N ALA A 652 21.71 15.32 -9.48
CA ALA A 652 23.14 15.26 -9.74
C ALA A 652 23.55 13.89 -10.31
N PRO A 653 24.52 13.80 -11.23
CA PRO A 653 25.02 12.54 -11.75
C PRO A 653 25.65 11.66 -10.63
N PRO A 654 25.75 10.33 -10.82
CA PRO A 654 26.39 9.44 -9.84
C PRO A 654 27.80 9.91 -9.45
N GLY A 655 28.08 9.94 -8.15
CA GLY A 655 29.37 10.35 -7.60
C GLY A 655 29.51 11.84 -7.29
N TYR A 656 28.51 12.65 -7.55
CA TYR A 656 28.47 14.07 -7.15
C TYR A 656 27.63 14.27 -5.89
N VAL A 657 27.95 15.31 -5.11
CA VAL A 657 27.20 15.71 -3.91
C VAL A 657 25.76 16.07 -4.30
N GLY A 658 24.78 15.50 -3.59
CA GLY A 658 23.34 15.69 -3.88
C GLY A 658 22.71 14.63 -4.80
N TYR A 659 23.43 13.56 -5.16
CA TYR A 659 22.87 12.45 -5.94
C TYR A 659 21.65 11.80 -5.27
N ASP A 660 21.72 11.60 -3.95
CA ASP A 660 20.63 10.95 -3.18
C ASP A 660 19.41 11.86 -2.95
N GLU A 661 19.54 13.17 -3.13
CA GLU A 661 18.45 14.13 -2.90
C GLU A 661 17.45 14.20 -4.06
N GLY A 662 17.81 13.69 -5.24
CA GLY A 662 16.98 13.78 -6.46
C GLY A 662 16.93 15.18 -7.05
N GLY A 663 16.21 15.36 -8.16
CA GLY A 663 16.05 16.66 -8.82
C GLY A 663 14.86 17.44 -8.26
N GLN A 664 15.02 18.77 -8.12
CA GLN A 664 13.95 19.63 -7.62
C GLN A 664 12.66 19.57 -8.43
N LEU A 665 12.78 19.58 -9.76
CA LEU A 665 11.63 19.47 -10.66
C LEU A 665 11.05 18.06 -10.64
N THR A 666 11.91 17.05 -10.80
CA THR A 666 11.48 15.65 -10.87
C THR A 666 10.85 15.16 -9.57
N GLU A 667 11.42 15.49 -8.41
CA GLU A 667 10.83 15.14 -7.12
C GLU A 667 9.53 15.90 -6.81
N ALA A 668 9.44 17.19 -7.19
CA ALA A 668 8.23 17.97 -6.99
C ALA A 668 7.05 17.39 -7.79
N VAL A 669 7.27 17.04 -9.07
CA VAL A 669 6.24 16.47 -9.93
C VAL A 669 5.94 15.01 -9.54
N ARG A 670 6.93 14.21 -9.16
CA ARG A 670 6.72 12.86 -8.65
C ARG A 670 5.80 12.83 -7.44
N ARG A 671 5.97 13.82 -6.52
CA ARG A 671 5.10 13.94 -5.33
C ARG A 671 3.74 14.56 -5.64
N LYS A 672 3.65 15.40 -6.68
CA LYS A 672 2.44 16.08 -7.12
C LYS A 672 2.27 15.94 -8.63
N PRO A 673 1.89 14.76 -9.13
CA PRO A 673 1.78 14.51 -10.57
C PRO A 673 0.66 15.34 -11.23
N TYR A 674 -0.29 15.82 -10.46
CA TYR A 674 -1.35 16.74 -10.87
C TYR A 674 -1.04 18.14 -10.36
N SER A 675 -0.30 18.89 -11.14
CA SER A 675 0.16 20.22 -10.74
C SER A 675 0.30 21.16 -11.94
N VAL A 676 0.27 22.45 -11.65
CA VAL A 676 0.73 23.48 -12.58
C VAL A 676 2.21 23.73 -12.33
N VAL A 677 3.06 23.48 -13.31
CA VAL A 677 4.50 23.77 -13.22
C VAL A 677 4.78 25.11 -13.87
N LEU A 678 5.13 26.08 -13.05
CA LEU A 678 5.41 27.45 -13.46
C LEU A 678 6.93 27.72 -13.50
N PHE A 679 7.48 27.89 -14.70
CA PHE A 679 8.84 28.36 -14.92
C PHE A 679 8.83 29.89 -15.08
N ASP A 680 9.29 30.60 -14.04
CA ASP A 680 9.25 32.06 -14.01
C ASP A 680 10.55 32.66 -14.59
N GLU A 681 10.44 33.74 -15.37
CA GLU A 681 11.54 34.43 -16.05
C GLU A 681 12.41 33.52 -16.94
N VAL A 682 11.75 32.74 -17.80
CA VAL A 682 12.40 31.68 -18.60
C VAL A 682 13.52 32.20 -19.52
N GLU A 683 13.52 33.50 -19.91
CA GLU A 683 14.57 34.17 -20.67
C GLU A 683 15.92 34.23 -19.93
N LYS A 684 15.94 34.00 -18.62
CA LYS A 684 17.15 33.98 -17.79
C LYS A 684 17.82 32.62 -17.76
N ALA A 685 17.09 31.54 -18.13
CA ALA A 685 17.55 30.18 -18.03
C ALA A 685 18.76 29.85 -18.91
N HIS A 686 19.65 29.00 -18.42
CA HIS A 686 20.73 28.43 -19.25
C HIS A 686 20.13 27.64 -20.45
N PRO A 687 20.77 27.66 -21.63
CA PRO A 687 20.28 26.95 -22.83
C PRO A 687 20.01 25.44 -22.62
N ASP A 688 20.70 24.78 -21.73
CA ASP A 688 20.49 23.34 -21.43
C ASP A 688 19.15 23.07 -20.75
N VAL A 689 18.54 24.06 -20.08
CA VAL A 689 17.18 23.93 -19.50
C VAL A 689 16.16 23.67 -20.60
N PHE A 690 16.34 24.32 -21.79
CA PHE A 690 15.40 24.11 -22.90
C PHE A 690 15.46 22.70 -23.46
N ASN A 691 16.60 22.01 -23.35
CA ASN A 691 16.70 20.60 -23.77
C ASN A 691 15.86 19.70 -22.86
N ILE A 692 15.80 19.98 -21.54
CA ILE A 692 14.95 19.30 -20.57
C ILE A 692 13.47 19.59 -20.89
N LEU A 693 13.13 20.86 -21.09
CA LEU A 693 11.77 21.27 -21.43
C LEU A 693 11.28 20.65 -22.74
N LEU A 694 12.12 20.55 -23.76
CA LEU A 694 11.78 19.88 -25.01
C LEU A 694 11.37 18.44 -24.81
N GLN A 695 12.09 17.68 -23.96
CA GLN A 695 11.75 16.30 -23.66
C GLN A 695 10.40 16.21 -22.94
N ILE A 696 10.14 17.11 -21.98
CA ILE A 696 8.85 17.17 -21.28
C ILE A 696 7.71 17.49 -22.24
N LEU A 697 7.90 18.46 -23.14
CA LEU A 697 6.87 18.92 -24.07
C LEU A 697 6.56 17.91 -25.19
N ASP A 698 7.54 17.07 -25.57
CA ASP A 698 7.37 16.07 -26.63
C ASP A 698 6.86 14.73 -26.07
N ASP A 699 7.56 14.19 -25.05
CA ASP A 699 7.32 12.84 -24.56
C ASP A 699 6.45 12.82 -23.29
N GLY A 700 6.13 13.99 -22.70
CA GLY A 700 5.41 14.09 -21.43
C GLY A 700 6.09 13.40 -20.24
N ARG A 701 7.39 13.15 -20.35
CA ARG A 701 8.16 12.45 -19.31
C ARG A 701 9.63 12.85 -19.33
N ILE A 702 10.30 12.64 -18.20
CA ILE A 702 11.76 12.83 -18.12
C ILE A 702 12.36 11.75 -17.20
N THR A 703 13.58 11.31 -17.52
CA THR A 703 14.31 10.38 -16.64
C THR A 703 15.23 11.19 -15.72
N ASP A 704 15.13 10.96 -14.42
CA ASP A 704 15.99 11.61 -13.43
C ASP A 704 17.40 11.00 -13.41
N SER A 705 18.30 11.58 -12.61
CA SER A 705 19.68 11.10 -12.47
C SER A 705 19.81 9.72 -11.85
N GLN A 706 18.76 9.23 -11.20
CA GLN A 706 18.68 7.89 -10.58
C GLN A 706 18.09 6.83 -11.53
N GLY A 707 17.77 7.22 -12.78
CA GLY A 707 17.19 6.32 -13.78
C GLY A 707 15.67 6.17 -13.68
N ARG A 708 15.00 6.91 -12.79
CA ARG A 708 13.53 6.84 -12.64
C ARG A 708 12.87 7.76 -13.66
N THR A 709 11.83 7.26 -14.32
CA THR A 709 11.02 8.05 -15.25
C THR A 709 9.92 8.77 -14.46
N VAL A 710 9.87 10.11 -14.60
CA VAL A 710 8.85 10.98 -14.01
C VAL A 710 7.88 11.41 -15.10
N ASP A 711 6.60 11.20 -14.86
CA ASP A 711 5.50 11.50 -15.79
C ASP A 711 4.97 12.92 -15.60
N PHE A 712 4.90 13.68 -16.69
CA PHE A 712 4.38 15.06 -16.78
C PHE A 712 3.06 15.15 -17.57
N LYS A 713 2.49 14.03 -18.02
CA LYS A 713 1.26 14.02 -18.85
C LYS A 713 0.06 14.64 -18.15
N ASN A 714 0.03 14.59 -16.82
CA ASN A 714 -1.03 15.16 -16.01
C ASN A 714 -0.71 16.56 -15.49
N THR A 715 0.36 17.20 -15.96
CA THR A 715 0.75 18.56 -15.55
C THR A 715 0.35 19.60 -16.60
N ILE A 716 0.27 20.85 -16.15
CA ILE A 716 0.17 22.03 -17.02
C ILE A 716 1.48 22.79 -16.92
N ILE A 717 2.16 22.98 -18.03
CA ILE A 717 3.44 23.68 -18.10
C ILE A 717 3.20 25.13 -18.47
N ILE A 718 3.61 26.05 -17.61
CA ILE A 718 3.50 27.48 -17.83
C ILE A 718 4.90 28.11 -17.74
N LEU A 719 5.28 28.80 -18.77
CA LEU A 719 6.52 29.55 -18.85
C LEU A 719 6.16 31.04 -18.82
N THR A 720 6.80 31.84 -18.00
CA THR A 720 6.59 33.30 -18.01
C THR A 720 7.83 34.00 -18.51
N SER A 721 7.64 35.07 -19.25
CA SER A 721 8.71 35.93 -19.73
C SER A 721 8.28 37.41 -19.77
N ASN A 722 9.26 38.29 -19.60
CA ASN A 722 9.09 39.73 -19.72
C ASN A 722 9.62 40.28 -21.06
N LEU A 723 10.00 39.40 -21.97
CA LEU A 723 10.44 39.81 -23.34
C LEU A 723 9.33 40.53 -24.07
N GLY A 724 9.70 41.57 -24.81
CA GLY A 724 8.78 42.38 -25.59
C GLY A 724 7.85 43.25 -24.75
N SER A 725 8.12 43.42 -23.45
CA SER A 725 7.24 44.21 -22.55
C SER A 725 7.19 45.70 -22.94
N ALA A 726 8.30 46.29 -23.46
CA ALA A 726 8.35 47.67 -23.91
C ALA A 726 7.46 47.87 -25.14
N GLU A 727 7.58 46.97 -26.14
CA GLU A 727 6.79 46.99 -27.35
C GLU A 727 5.29 46.80 -27.08
N LEU A 728 4.94 46.01 -26.06
CA LEU A 728 3.54 45.86 -25.66
C LEU A 728 2.99 47.12 -24.97
N LEU A 729 3.80 47.81 -24.16
CA LEU A 729 3.37 49.03 -23.48
C LEU A 729 3.18 50.18 -24.49
N ASP A 730 4.08 50.30 -25.46
CA ASP A 730 4.03 51.33 -26.52
C ASP A 730 2.95 51.05 -27.60
N GLY A 731 2.56 49.77 -27.76
CA GLY A 731 1.62 49.33 -28.79
C GLY A 731 0.15 49.20 -28.35
N ILE A 732 -0.25 49.80 -27.20
CA ILE A 732 -1.64 49.78 -26.73
C ILE A 732 -2.47 50.77 -27.54
N GLN A 733 -3.59 50.31 -28.09
CA GLN A 733 -4.57 51.16 -28.75
C GLN A 733 -5.57 51.77 -27.70
N PRO A 734 -6.26 52.85 -28.05
CA PRO A 734 -7.24 53.50 -27.15
C PRO A 734 -8.39 52.58 -26.71
N ASP A 735 -8.68 51.53 -27.47
CA ASP A 735 -9.66 50.49 -27.14
C ASP A 735 -9.11 49.36 -26.24
N GLY A 736 -7.84 49.47 -25.79
CA GLY A 736 -7.19 48.46 -24.97
C GLY A 736 -6.69 47.25 -25.75
N SER A 737 -6.76 47.21 -27.07
CA SER A 737 -6.20 46.15 -27.91
C SER A 737 -4.70 46.37 -28.17
N ILE A 738 -3.96 45.28 -28.47
CA ILE A 738 -2.56 45.32 -28.84
C ILE A 738 -2.50 45.54 -30.38
N ALA A 739 -1.77 46.56 -30.83
CA ALA A 739 -1.55 46.81 -32.25
C ALA A 739 -0.83 45.63 -32.92
N GLU A 740 -1.21 45.28 -34.12
CA GLU A 740 -0.61 44.13 -34.87
C GLU A 740 0.91 44.31 -35.12
N SER A 741 1.35 45.57 -35.25
CA SER A 741 2.77 45.91 -35.34
C SER A 741 3.53 45.57 -34.06
N ALA A 742 2.98 45.84 -32.90
CA ALA A 742 3.55 45.48 -31.60
C ALA A 742 3.57 43.97 -31.37
N ARG A 743 2.48 43.27 -31.71
CA ARG A 743 2.43 41.80 -31.71
C ARG A 743 3.54 41.20 -32.58
N ASN A 744 3.73 41.70 -33.79
CA ASN A 744 4.80 41.23 -34.68
C ASN A 744 6.21 41.56 -34.16
N ALA A 745 6.42 42.69 -33.55
CA ALA A 745 7.68 43.05 -32.90
C ALA A 745 8.04 42.08 -31.76
N VAL A 746 7.10 41.84 -30.86
CA VAL A 746 7.27 40.86 -29.74
C VAL A 746 7.58 39.46 -30.28
N MET A 747 6.84 39.00 -31.30
CA MET A 747 7.11 37.69 -31.91
C MET A 747 8.49 37.68 -32.62
N GLY A 748 8.96 38.81 -33.10
CA GLY A 748 10.32 38.97 -33.66
C GLY A 748 11.40 38.84 -32.58
N GLU A 749 11.22 39.47 -31.41
CA GLU A 749 12.12 39.31 -30.26
C GLU A 749 12.14 37.87 -29.75
N LEU A 750 10.94 37.26 -29.60
CA LEU A 750 10.80 35.88 -29.14
C LEU A 750 11.58 34.90 -30.02
N ARG A 751 11.49 35.04 -31.36
CA ARG A 751 12.26 34.20 -32.32
C ARG A 751 13.76 34.41 -32.25
N ARG A 752 14.22 35.52 -31.72
CA ARG A 752 15.66 35.77 -31.48
C ARG A 752 16.13 35.15 -30.16
N ALA A 753 15.26 35.15 -29.16
CA ALA A 753 15.58 34.65 -27.83
C ALA A 753 15.47 33.12 -27.68
N PHE A 754 14.49 32.53 -28.36
CA PHE A 754 14.20 31.10 -28.28
C PHE A 754 14.34 30.38 -29.61
N ARG A 755 14.77 29.12 -29.57
CA ARG A 755 14.89 28.29 -30.79
C ARG A 755 13.51 28.01 -31.40
N PRO A 756 13.36 28.00 -32.72
CA PRO A 756 12.08 27.72 -33.37
C PRO A 756 11.48 26.37 -32.96
N GLU A 757 12.33 25.36 -32.78
CA GLU A 757 11.90 24.02 -32.36
C GLU A 757 11.19 24.02 -30.98
N PHE A 758 11.64 24.89 -30.07
CA PHE A 758 11.01 25.03 -28.74
C PHE A 758 9.65 25.74 -28.83
N LEU A 759 9.58 26.83 -29.58
CA LEU A 759 8.34 27.59 -29.75
C LEU A 759 7.23 26.77 -30.44
N ASN A 760 7.60 25.90 -31.39
CA ASN A 760 6.65 25.03 -32.09
C ASN A 760 6.11 23.87 -31.24
N ARG A 761 6.66 23.62 -30.03
CA ARG A 761 6.18 22.58 -29.11
C ARG A 761 5.20 23.10 -28.10
N LEU A 762 5.09 24.42 -27.97
CA LEU A 762 4.10 25.04 -27.09
C LEU A 762 2.73 25.02 -27.75
N ASP A 763 1.70 24.77 -26.96
CA ASP A 763 0.31 24.76 -27.42
C ASP A 763 -0.13 26.18 -27.78
N GLU A 764 0.19 27.17 -26.92
CA GLU A 764 -0.17 28.57 -27.16
C GLU A 764 0.89 29.54 -26.60
N ILE A 765 1.13 30.63 -27.35
CA ILE A 765 1.93 31.78 -26.95
C ILE A 765 0.97 32.92 -26.64
N ILE A 766 0.88 33.31 -25.37
CA ILE A 766 -0.17 34.20 -24.85
C ILE A 766 0.41 35.54 -24.46
N LEU A 767 -0.11 36.61 -25.06
CA LEU A 767 0.26 37.99 -24.79
C LEU A 767 -0.67 38.58 -23.72
N PHE A 768 -0.12 38.92 -22.57
CA PHE A 768 -0.84 39.61 -21.50
C PHE A 768 -0.90 41.13 -21.77
N LYS A 769 -2.11 41.64 -21.77
CA LYS A 769 -2.33 43.08 -21.98
C LYS A 769 -1.98 43.86 -20.72
N PRO A 770 -1.39 45.08 -20.86
CA PRO A 770 -1.28 45.99 -19.75
C PRO A 770 -2.67 46.32 -19.13
N LEU A 771 -2.69 46.54 -17.83
CA LEU A 771 -3.93 46.78 -17.10
C LEU A 771 -4.52 48.19 -17.34
N THR A 772 -5.80 48.27 -17.62
CA THR A 772 -6.56 49.53 -17.72
C THR A 772 -7.06 49.98 -16.34
N LYS A 773 -7.50 51.24 -16.23
CA LYS A 773 -8.11 51.76 -14.99
C LYS A 773 -9.37 50.99 -14.57
N GLU A 774 -10.15 50.50 -15.51
CA GLU A 774 -11.34 49.67 -15.27
C GLU A 774 -10.94 48.31 -14.68
N ASN A 775 -9.88 47.69 -15.21
CA ASN A 775 -9.36 46.44 -14.66
C ASN A 775 -8.87 46.59 -13.20
N LEU A 776 -8.30 47.75 -12.88
CA LEU A 776 -7.82 48.05 -11.52
C LEU A 776 -8.94 48.09 -10.48
N ASN A 777 -10.13 48.64 -10.86
CA ASN A 777 -11.29 48.60 -9.98
C ASN A 777 -11.74 47.16 -9.63
N GLY A 778 -11.74 46.29 -10.62
CA GLY A 778 -12.02 44.83 -10.41
C GLY A 778 -11.01 44.19 -9.51
N ILE A 779 -9.70 44.45 -9.72
CA ILE A 779 -8.61 43.90 -8.89
C ILE A 779 -8.73 44.36 -7.44
N ILE A 780 -9.04 45.66 -7.19
CA ILE A 780 -9.24 46.18 -5.83
C ILE A 780 -10.40 45.46 -5.16
N GLU A 781 -11.52 45.27 -5.86
CA GLU A 781 -12.65 44.57 -5.27
C GLU A 781 -12.34 43.15 -4.84
N ILE A 782 -11.54 42.40 -5.63
CA ILE A 782 -11.07 41.09 -5.28
C ILE A 782 -10.16 41.12 -4.03
N LEU A 783 -9.21 42.09 -3.98
CA LEU A 783 -8.34 42.25 -2.83
C LEU A 783 -9.13 42.64 -1.57
N MET A 784 -10.16 43.50 -1.72
CA MET A 784 -11.04 43.89 -0.61
C MET A 784 -11.94 42.74 -0.14
N GLN A 785 -12.41 41.87 -1.02
CA GLN A 785 -13.12 40.65 -0.61
C GLN A 785 -12.28 39.76 0.27
N GLY A 786 -10.99 39.57 -0.06
CA GLY A 786 -10.04 38.82 0.78
C GLY A 786 -9.86 39.46 2.16
N LEU A 787 -9.85 40.81 2.22
CA LEU A 787 -9.76 41.54 3.49
C LEU A 787 -11.06 41.44 4.29
N ARG A 788 -12.23 41.59 3.63
CA ARG A 788 -13.56 41.39 4.25
C ARG A 788 -13.72 40.01 4.87
N LYS A 789 -13.21 38.96 4.21
CA LYS A 789 -13.25 37.59 4.75
C LYS A 789 -12.44 37.47 6.04
N ARG A 790 -11.20 37.99 6.06
CA ARG A 790 -10.35 38.03 7.28
C ARG A 790 -10.95 38.85 8.42
N MET A 791 -11.71 39.89 8.08
CA MET A 791 -12.45 40.71 9.06
C MET A 791 -13.67 39.98 9.60
N ALA A 792 -14.38 39.23 8.76
CA ALA A 792 -15.53 38.42 9.17
C ALA A 792 -15.13 37.33 10.17
N ASP A 793 -13.96 36.74 10.03
CA ASP A 793 -13.38 35.78 11.00
C ASP A 793 -13.19 36.38 12.40
N LYS A 794 -13.09 37.73 12.47
CA LYS A 794 -13.03 38.53 13.72
C LYS A 794 -14.37 39.13 14.10
N THR A 795 -15.47 38.66 13.51
CA THR A 795 -16.83 39.21 13.70
C THR A 795 -16.99 40.68 13.36
N LEU A 796 -16.13 41.22 12.48
CA LEU A 796 -16.17 42.64 12.04
C LEU A 796 -16.57 42.74 10.56
N LYS A 797 -17.23 43.80 10.19
CA LYS A 797 -17.59 44.13 8.79
C LYS A 797 -16.72 45.26 8.26
N LEU A 798 -16.41 45.24 6.95
CA LEU A 798 -15.63 46.28 6.29
C LEU A 798 -16.41 46.86 5.10
N ASP A 799 -16.74 48.16 5.16
CA ASP A 799 -17.23 48.95 4.04
C ASP A 799 -16.07 49.81 3.47
N VAL A 800 -16.04 49.96 2.14
CA VAL A 800 -14.99 50.73 1.47
C VAL A 800 -15.69 51.70 0.51
N THR A 801 -15.44 52.99 0.66
CA THR A 801 -16.04 54.00 -0.21
C THR A 801 -15.38 54.07 -1.58
N ASP A 802 -16.09 54.55 -2.61
CA ASP A 802 -15.52 54.69 -3.96
C ASP A 802 -14.39 55.76 -4.00
N ALA A 803 -14.44 56.73 -3.10
CA ALA A 803 -13.36 57.73 -2.91
C ALA A 803 -12.06 57.04 -2.43
N ALA A 804 -12.16 56.10 -1.46
CA ALA A 804 -11.03 55.33 -0.99
C ALA A 804 -10.48 54.45 -2.10
N LYS A 805 -11.33 53.76 -2.87
CA LYS A 805 -10.90 52.94 -4.03
C LYS A 805 -10.15 53.78 -5.05
N SER A 806 -10.68 54.94 -5.41
CA SER A 806 -10.03 55.85 -6.39
C SER A 806 -8.66 56.32 -5.92
N LEU A 807 -8.53 56.67 -4.64
CA LEU A 807 -7.24 57.07 -4.06
C LEU A 807 -6.22 55.93 -4.01
N ILE A 808 -6.69 54.71 -3.71
CA ILE A 808 -5.83 53.51 -3.72
C ILE A 808 -5.31 53.25 -5.13
N ILE A 809 -6.13 53.42 -6.19
CA ILE A 809 -5.69 53.27 -7.59
C ILE A 809 -4.68 54.36 -7.92
N GLU A 810 -4.96 55.62 -7.60
CA GLU A 810 -4.11 56.75 -7.95
C GLU A 810 -2.70 56.62 -7.35
N ARG A 811 -2.58 56.14 -6.10
CA ARG A 811 -1.30 56.03 -5.38
C ARG A 811 -0.63 54.66 -5.54
N GLY A 812 -1.41 53.62 -5.83
CA GLY A 812 -0.93 52.25 -5.89
C GLY A 812 -0.68 51.69 -7.29
N PHE A 813 -1.02 52.41 -8.36
CA PHE A 813 -0.83 51.97 -9.72
C PHE A 813 0.43 52.58 -10.37
N ASP A 814 1.20 51.74 -11.03
CA ASP A 814 2.32 52.15 -11.86
C ASP A 814 2.22 51.41 -13.21
N PRO A 815 2.22 52.14 -14.34
CA PRO A 815 2.10 51.51 -15.67
C PRO A 815 3.15 50.43 -15.97
N ILE A 816 4.36 50.58 -15.41
CA ILE A 816 5.50 49.66 -15.63
C ILE A 816 5.40 48.43 -14.73
N TYR A 817 5.00 48.64 -13.48
CA TYR A 817 4.95 47.54 -12.45
C TYR A 817 3.55 46.94 -12.24
N GLY A 818 2.54 47.42 -13.00
CA GLY A 818 1.17 46.93 -12.98
C GLY A 818 0.46 47.02 -11.63
N ALA A 819 -0.21 45.95 -11.22
CA ALA A 819 -0.94 45.88 -9.94
C ALA A 819 -0.06 45.50 -8.73
N ARG A 820 1.25 45.23 -8.88
CA ARG A 820 2.12 44.82 -7.78
C ARG A 820 2.29 45.94 -6.72
N PRO A 821 2.51 47.20 -7.08
CA PRO A 821 2.53 48.29 -6.12
C PRO A 821 1.19 48.53 -5.42
N LEU A 822 0.05 48.29 -6.09
CA LEU A 822 -1.29 48.41 -5.53
C LEU A 822 -1.48 47.52 -4.30
N LYS A 823 -1.07 46.26 -4.38
CA LYS A 823 -1.15 45.32 -3.24
C LYS A 823 -0.29 45.80 -2.06
N ARG A 824 0.91 46.30 -2.34
CA ARG A 824 1.79 46.86 -1.29
C ARG A 824 1.20 48.10 -0.63
N TYR A 825 0.63 49.01 -1.42
CA TYR A 825 -0.01 50.22 -0.89
C TYR A 825 -1.21 49.85 -0.03
N LEU A 826 -2.02 48.87 -0.45
CA LEU A 826 -3.16 48.40 0.32
C LEU A 826 -2.73 47.83 1.67
N GLN A 827 -1.66 47.04 1.71
CA GLN A 827 -1.10 46.48 2.95
C GLN A 827 -0.54 47.58 3.86
N SER A 828 0.27 48.47 3.32
CA SER A 828 0.93 49.51 4.13
C SER A 828 0.01 50.63 4.60
N ALA A 829 -0.97 51.01 3.80
CA ALA A 829 -1.87 52.12 4.12
C ALA A 829 -3.19 51.62 4.70
N ALA A 830 -4.00 50.82 3.97
CA ALA A 830 -5.33 50.43 4.37
C ALA A 830 -5.33 49.38 5.51
N GLU A 831 -4.61 48.27 5.37
CA GLU A 831 -4.54 47.19 6.40
C GLU A 831 -3.94 47.73 7.72
N THR A 832 -2.92 48.60 7.63
CA THR A 832 -2.35 49.24 8.82
C THR A 832 -3.33 50.15 9.54
N LEU A 833 -4.12 50.93 8.84
CA LEU A 833 -5.18 51.77 9.44
C LEU A 833 -6.24 50.93 10.13
N ILE A 834 -6.73 49.88 9.45
CA ILE A 834 -7.71 48.94 10.01
C ILE A 834 -7.15 48.25 11.25
N ALA A 835 -5.87 47.78 11.20
CA ALA A 835 -5.22 47.16 12.34
C ALA A 835 -5.12 48.10 13.55
N LYS A 836 -4.78 49.40 13.33
CA LYS A 836 -4.74 50.39 14.40
C LYS A 836 -6.10 50.59 15.05
N GLU A 837 -7.19 50.64 14.28
CA GLU A 837 -8.55 50.76 14.83
C GLU A 837 -8.95 49.50 15.63
N ILE A 838 -8.63 48.31 15.16
CA ILE A 838 -8.86 47.07 15.92
C ILE A 838 -8.07 47.06 17.25
N LEU A 839 -6.84 47.49 17.23
CA LEU A 839 -5.95 47.52 18.43
C LEU A 839 -6.35 48.58 19.46
N ARG A 840 -7.09 49.61 19.06
CA ARG A 840 -7.68 50.62 20.00
C ARG A 840 -8.71 50.01 20.94
N GLY A 841 -9.30 48.83 20.61
CA GLY A 841 -10.04 48.03 21.55
C GLY A 841 -11.50 48.37 21.76
N ASP A 842 -12.06 49.41 21.07
CA ASP A 842 -13.44 49.89 21.25
C ASP A 842 -14.44 49.31 20.24
N LEU A 843 -14.18 48.11 19.70
CA LEU A 843 -14.99 47.51 18.64
C LEU A 843 -15.77 46.29 19.16
N PRO A 844 -17.08 46.45 19.52
CA PRO A 844 -17.89 45.26 19.83
C PRO A 844 -18.09 44.36 18.61
N ALA A 845 -18.36 43.08 18.87
CA ALA A 845 -18.66 42.11 17.82
C ALA A 845 -19.82 42.59 16.92
N GLY A 846 -19.68 42.46 15.62
CA GLY A 846 -20.64 42.97 14.65
C GLY A 846 -20.45 44.42 14.19
N SER A 847 -19.44 45.13 14.73
CA SER A 847 -19.15 46.51 14.30
C SER A 847 -18.70 46.57 12.83
N THR A 848 -19.10 47.66 12.14
CA THR A 848 -18.69 47.95 10.77
C THR A 848 -17.63 49.04 10.76
N LEU A 849 -16.46 48.75 10.16
CA LEU A 849 -15.42 49.71 9.86
C LEU A 849 -15.64 50.31 8.46
N VAL A 850 -15.49 51.59 8.30
CA VAL A 850 -15.59 52.26 6.99
C VAL A 850 -14.21 52.81 6.64
N LEU A 851 -13.66 52.32 5.50
CA LEU A 851 -12.45 52.89 4.90
C LEU A 851 -12.87 54.00 3.91
N ASP A 852 -12.43 55.20 4.16
CA ASP A 852 -12.79 56.40 3.37
C ASP A 852 -11.53 57.19 2.98
N ALA A 853 -11.68 58.16 2.10
CA ALA A 853 -10.62 59.08 1.72
C ALA A 853 -11.02 60.53 2.05
N GLU A 854 -10.26 61.19 2.94
CA GLU A 854 -10.44 62.57 3.30
C GLU A 854 -9.12 63.36 3.11
N ASN A 855 -9.20 64.51 2.46
CA ASN A 855 -8.03 65.38 2.21
C ASN A 855 -6.83 64.68 1.48
N GLY A 856 -7.11 63.66 0.64
CA GLY A 856 -6.07 62.94 -0.08
C GLY A 856 -5.35 61.88 0.75
N GLU A 857 -5.85 61.52 1.92
CA GLU A 857 -5.38 60.44 2.75
C GLU A 857 -6.46 59.42 3.08
N LEU A 858 -6.08 58.15 3.27
CA LEU A 858 -7.04 57.12 3.70
C LEU A 858 -7.31 57.29 5.19
N THR A 859 -8.60 57.19 5.53
CA THR A 859 -9.08 57.20 6.91
C THR A 859 -9.90 55.96 7.18
N CYS A 860 -9.84 55.47 8.41
CA CYS A 860 -10.63 54.33 8.85
C CYS A 860 -11.44 54.80 10.10
N ARG A 861 -12.77 54.61 10.07
CA ARG A 861 -13.64 54.97 11.20
C ARG A 861 -14.71 53.92 11.42
N LYS A 862 -15.18 53.82 12.64
CA LYS A 862 -16.34 53.00 12.99
C LYS A 862 -17.62 53.71 12.48
N LYS A 863 -18.49 52.92 11.85
CA LYS A 863 -19.81 53.38 11.40
C LYS A 863 -20.76 53.55 12.56
#